data_8dc3b1fa8cb6ee0d90a5352fd43edf04
#
_entry.id   8dc3b1fa8cb6ee0d90a5352fd43edf04
#
_cell.length_a   1.000
_cell.length_b   1.000
_cell.length_c   1.000
_cell.angle_alpha   90.00
_cell.angle_beta   90.00
_cell.angle_gamma   90.00
#
_symmetry.space_group_name_H-M   'P 1'
#
loop_
_entity.id
_entity.type
_entity.pdbx_description
1 polymer ?
#
loop_
_entity_poly.entity_id
_entity_poly.type
_entity_poly.pdbx_seq_one_letter_code
_entity_poly.pdbx_strand_id
1 'polypeptide(L)'
;MAEHNLRLIDSARPLIRRERQTSFERRLVEHHAVSKDHLMRALVLRQHQRVPIDHILVSEGWASQEQVLDALSSEHGMQRVDLGGHRPQARLLARKPARFWLRRCALPYMQLGQTLVVAIAHPAGLAELQRDLAESFGDIRPVIASEAQITELLTAHFRDDLARHASACVPLTYSCRTLGQPNWLGLPLIIGLATLALVTIMPRVVFTLLCGLALLTLLLFVLLKCAGFLSHLQDRRRQRLHQRARPQPKTPLRSDQVLGVPTTQRRLPRISVLVPLYKEAEIGRALLRRLCKLTYPRSLLEVLLVLEEDDEVTRNAIRCADLPEWFRVIEVPAHGGLTTKPRAMNYALNYCRGEIIGVWDAEDAPEPDQLEQVASAFALGDNDLACLQGALDYYNPGQNWISRCFTLEYASWFRIVLPGIARLGLVVPLGGTTLFIRRDVLEQLGGWDAHNVTEDADLGVRLCRLGYRTEMLPTTTYEEANCRPWAWVKQRSRWLKGFMVTYLVHMRRPVVLARQLGWRQFLGLQAFFLGTVGQFLLAPCLWTFWLITLGFDHPSTPLLPAGAPYLAAAVLVFFELLGITIGITAAFASGRRWLALWTPSMILYFPMGVIAVYKALYELIFKPFFWDKTAHGQSQKQPKTPLPRT
;
A
#
# COMPACT_ATOMS: atom_id res chain seq x y z
N MET A 1 11.88 24.90 11.94
CA MET A 1 11.74 24.55 10.51
C MET A 1 11.70 25.80 9.60
N ALA A 2 11.00 26.87 9.95
CA ALA A 2 11.04 28.12 9.18
C ALA A 2 12.45 28.75 9.10
N GLU A 3 13.23 28.70 10.16
CA GLU A 3 14.61 29.22 10.18
C GLU A 3 15.61 28.42 9.35
N HIS A 4 15.41 27.13 9.17
CA HIS A 4 16.31 26.28 8.36
C HIS A 4 16.14 26.57 6.86
N ASN A 5 14.90 26.83 6.42
CA ASN A 5 14.61 27.25 5.06
C ASN A 5 15.08 28.70 4.77
N LEU A 6 15.11 29.56 5.77
CA LEU A 6 15.62 30.94 5.64
C LEU A 6 17.13 30.98 5.39
N ARG A 7 17.93 30.06 6.01
CA ARG A 7 19.39 30.00 5.76
C ARG A 7 19.73 29.50 4.36
N LEU A 8 18.91 28.62 3.77
CA LEU A 8 19.07 28.18 2.37
C LEU A 8 18.78 29.31 1.36
N ILE A 9 17.87 30.23 1.70
CA ILE A 9 17.51 31.36 0.86
C ILE A 9 18.62 32.43 0.88
N ASP A 10 19.28 32.66 2.01
CA ASP A 10 20.37 33.63 2.11
C ASP A 10 21.66 33.18 1.38
N SER A 11 21.91 31.87 1.31
CA SER A 11 23.04 31.34 0.53
C SER A 11 22.81 31.33 -0.98
N ALA A 12 21.56 31.44 -1.44
CA ALA A 12 21.18 31.44 -2.85
C ALA A 12 21.13 32.83 -3.52
N ARG A 13 21.28 33.91 -2.74
CA ARG A 13 21.23 35.26 -3.27
C ARG A 13 22.17 35.61 -4.44
N PRO A 14 23.39 35.00 -4.60
CA PRO A 14 24.24 35.35 -5.75
C PRO A 14 23.91 34.58 -7.05
N LEU A 15 23.04 33.57 -7.05
CA LEU A 15 22.78 32.73 -8.21
C LEU A 15 21.47 33.05 -8.98
N ILE A 16 20.69 34.00 -8.53
CA ILE A 16 19.49 34.39 -9.26
C ILE A 16 19.93 35.27 -10.46
N ARG A 17 20.30 34.59 -11.58
CA ARG A 17 20.24 35.24 -12.90
C ARG A 17 18.87 35.88 -13.01
N ARG A 18 18.79 37.20 -13.30
CA ARG A 18 17.53 37.89 -13.61
C ARG A 18 16.80 37.16 -14.75
N GLU A 19 16.06 36.09 -14.41
CA GLU A 19 15.01 35.61 -15.31
C GLU A 19 14.01 36.77 -15.45
N ARG A 20 13.71 37.13 -16.70
CA ARG A 20 12.64 38.11 -16.97
C ARG A 20 11.36 37.51 -16.39
N GLN A 21 10.75 38.18 -15.42
CA GLN A 21 9.44 37.82 -14.91
C GLN A 21 8.49 37.66 -16.09
N THR A 22 7.78 36.54 -16.15
CA THR A 22 6.75 36.31 -17.16
C THR A 22 5.56 37.26 -16.92
N SER A 23 4.71 37.44 -17.91
CA SER A 23 3.50 38.27 -17.74
C SER A 23 2.60 37.73 -16.62
N PHE A 24 2.58 36.43 -16.42
CA PHE A 24 1.87 35.72 -15.34
C PHE A 24 2.36 36.16 -13.95
N GLU A 25 3.65 36.03 -13.71
CA GLU A 25 4.28 36.36 -12.42
C GLU A 25 4.08 37.83 -12.03
N ARG A 26 4.22 38.73 -13.02
CA ARG A 26 4.00 40.16 -12.83
C ARG A 26 2.55 40.46 -12.43
N ARG A 27 1.57 39.88 -13.09
CA ARG A 27 0.15 40.10 -12.83
C ARG A 27 -0.25 39.62 -11.43
N LEU A 28 0.25 38.43 -10.98
CA LEU A 28 -0.03 37.95 -9.62
C LEU A 28 0.44 38.93 -8.54
N VAL A 29 1.55 39.63 -8.77
CA VAL A 29 2.04 40.66 -7.83
C VAL A 29 1.26 41.95 -7.97
N GLU A 30 0.98 42.43 -9.18
CA GLU A 30 0.25 43.66 -9.46
C GLU A 30 -1.19 43.61 -8.91
N HIS A 31 -1.85 42.47 -9.00
CA HIS A 31 -3.18 42.27 -8.42
C HIS A 31 -3.16 41.89 -6.93
N HIS A 32 -2.01 42.01 -6.26
CA HIS A 32 -1.84 41.62 -4.85
C HIS A 32 -2.27 40.21 -4.51
N ALA A 33 -2.35 39.32 -5.50
CA ALA A 33 -2.71 37.93 -5.31
C ALA A 33 -1.60 37.14 -4.59
N VAL A 34 -0.33 37.51 -4.83
CA VAL A 34 0.85 36.87 -4.23
C VAL A 34 1.84 37.93 -3.76
N SER A 35 2.40 37.79 -2.56
CA SER A 35 3.47 38.65 -2.10
C SER A 35 4.77 38.42 -2.89
N LYS A 36 5.62 39.47 -3.02
CA LYS A 36 6.92 39.33 -3.70
C LYS A 36 7.80 38.24 -3.07
N ASP A 37 7.74 38.08 -1.74
CA ASP A 37 8.49 37.04 -1.02
C ASP A 37 8.00 35.63 -1.37
N HIS A 38 6.69 35.40 -1.41
CA HIS A 38 6.11 34.14 -1.80
C HIS A 38 6.45 33.81 -3.25
N LEU A 39 6.38 34.78 -4.16
CA LEU A 39 6.76 34.56 -5.55
C LEU A 39 8.23 34.18 -5.70
N MET A 40 9.15 34.86 -4.99
CA MET A 40 10.57 34.54 -5.00
C MET A 40 10.84 33.13 -4.48
N ARG A 41 10.14 32.70 -3.40
CA ARG A 41 10.20 31.34 -2.90
C ARG A 41 9.69 30.32 -3.93
N ALA A 42 8.57 30.62 -4.58
CA ALA A 42 7.99 29.77 -5.62
C ALA A 42 8.94 29.59 -6.81
N LEU A 43 9.65 30.65 -7.23
CA LEU A 43 10.66 30.58 -8.30
C LEU A 43 11.85 29.69 -7.92
N VAL A 44 12.33 29.78 -6.68
CA VAL A 44 13.38 28.88 -6.18
C VAL A 44 12.90 27.42 -6.17
N LEU A 45 11.70 27.17 -5.65
CA LEU A 45 11.11 25.83 -5.63
C LEU A 45 10.91 25.27 -7.04
N ARG A 46 10.49 26.09 -8.02
CA ARG A 46 10.35 25.70 -9.44
C ARG A 46 11.64 25.16 -10.02
N GLN A 47 12.77 25.82 -9.74
CA GLN A 47 14.07 25.37 -10.23
C GLN A 47 14.47 24.00 -9.67
N HIS A 48 14.18 23.76 -8.39
CA HIS A 48 14.49 22.48 -7.73
C HIS A 48 13.51 21.36 -8.04
N GLN A 49 12.21 21.68 -8.11
CA GLN A 49 11.15 20.67 -8.23
C GLN A 49 10.73 20.43 -9.68
N ARG A 50 11.04 21.36 -10.61
CA ARG A 50 10.61 21.33 -12.02
C ARG A 50 9.09 21.20 -12.19
N VAL A 51 8.33 21.83 -11.31
CA VAL A 51 6.88 21.91 -11.31
C VAL A 51 6.46 23.29 -11.81
N PRO A 52 5.36 23.42 -12.58
CA PRO A 52 4.80 24.71 -12.93
C PRO A 52 4.54 25.59 -11.70
N ILE A 53 4.79 26.89 -11.83
CA ILE A 53 4.74 27.81 -10.70
C ILE A 53 3.33 27.98 -10.14
N ASP A 54 2.30 27.89 -10.99
CA ASP A 54 0.89 27.89 -10.63
C ASP A 54 0.56 26.77 -9.63
N HIS A 55 1.04 25.56 -9.88
CA HIS A 55 0.89 24.44 -8.95
C HIS A 55 1.59 24.68 -7.60
N ILE A 56 2.79 25.28 -7.61
CA ILE A 56 3.51 25.58 -6.36
C ILE A 56 2.74 26.59 -5.54
N LEU A 57 2.26 27.66 -6.16
CA LEU A 57 1.55 28.74 -5.48
C LEU A 57 0.27 28.26 -4.80
N VAL A 58 -0.49 27.40 -5.47
CA VAL A 58 -1.72 26.82 -4.92
C VAL A 58 -1.40 25.79 -3.84
N SER A 59 -0.48 24.85 -4.08
CA SER A 59 -0.17 23.78 -3.12
C SER A 59 0.44 24.28 -1.81
N GLU A 60 1.19 25.41 -1.85
CA GLU A 60 1.73 26.06 -0.66
C GLU A 60 0.72 27.03 0.01
N GLY A 61 -0.46 27.21 -0.61
CA GLY A 61 -1.50 28.13 -0.11
C GLY A 61 -1.13 29.62 -0.26
N TRP A 62 -0.22 29.96 -1.19
CA TRP A 62 0.22 31.34 -1.41
C TRP A 62 -0.67 32.10 -2.41
N ALA A 63 -1.45 31.39 -3.21
CA ALA A 63 -2.49 31.92 -4.08
C ALA A 63 -3.71 31.02 -4.06
N SER A 64 -4.91 31.59 -4.22
CA SER A 64 -6.10 30.81 -4.44
C SER A 64 -6.16 30.26 -5.87
N GLN A 65 -6.88 29.15 -6.07
CA GLN A 65 -7.07 28.55 -7.40
C GLN A 65 -7.71 29.55 -8.39
N GLU A 66 -8.66 30.38 -7.92
CA GLU A 66 -9.32 31.41 -8.71
C GLU A 66 -8.34 32.47 -9.23
N GLN A 67 -7.48 32.99 -8.35
CA GLN A 67 -6.47 33.99 -8.70
C GLN A 67 -5.48 33.47 -9.76
N VAL A 68 -5.10 32.19 -9.64
CA VAL A 68 -4.21 31.54 -10.59
C VAL A 68 -4.91 31.34 -11.94
N LEU A 69 -6.19 30.94 -11.97
CA LEU A 69 -6.97 30.77 -13.19
C LEU A 69 -7.12 32.10 -13.94
N ASP A 70 -7.39 33.21 -13.25
CA ASP A 70 -7.50 34.54 -13.86
C ASP A 70 -6.17 34.99 -14.50
N ALA A 71 -5.05 34.76 -13.83
CA ALA A 71 -3.73 35.04 -14.32
C ALA A 71 -3.37 34.20 -15.57
N LEU A 72 -3.67 32.89 -15.55
CA LEU A 72 -3.45 31.97 -16.67
C LEU A 72 -4.33 32.32 -17.88
N SER A 73 -5.60 32.65 -17.65
CA SER A 73 -6.54 33.10 -18.68
C SER A 73 -5.96 34.31 -19.45
N SER A 74 -5.47 35.25 -18.71
CA SER A 74 -4.89 36.47 -19.28
C SER A 74 -3.54 36.27 -19.95
N GLU A 75 -2.68 35.38 -19.44
CA GLU A 75 -1.37 35.08 -20.03
C GLU A 75 -1.49 34.38 -21.38
N HIS A 76 -2.39 33.37 -21.45
CA HIS A 76 -2.57 32.56 -22.66
C HIS A 76 -3.63 33.13 -23.62
N GLY A 77 -4.28 34.26 -23.28
CA GLY A 77 -5.36 34.86 -24.07
C GLY A 77 -6.57 33.92 -24.23
N MET A 78 -6.79 33.02 -23.25
CA MET A 78 -7.88 32.05 -23.27
C MET A 78 -9.07 32.57 -22.50
N GLN A 79 -10.27 32.40 -23.06
CA GLN A 79 -11.50 32.80 -22.38
C GLN A 79 -11.74 31.92 -21.15
N ARG A 80 -12.03 32.51 -20.00
CA ARG A 80 -12.50 31.81 -18.82
C ARG A 80 -14.00 31.50 -18.97
N VAL A 81 -14.38 30.27 -18.66
CA VAL A 81 -15.76 29.78 -18.73
C VAL A 81 -16.17 29.22 -17.39
N ASP A 82 -17.34 29.63 -16.91
CA ASP A 82 -18.02 29.00 -15.78
C ASP A 82 -18.84 27.81 -16.30
N LEU A 83 -18.56 26.62 -15.78
CA LEU A 83 -19.24 25.38 -16.12
C LEU A 83 -20.48 25.11 -15.25
N GLY A 84 -20.83 26.02 -14.33
CA GLY A 84 -22.02 25.93 -13.50
C GLY A 84 -23.28 25.76 -14.35
N GLY A 85 -24.04 24.69 -14.13
CA GLY A 85 -25.24 24.37 -14.91
C GLY A 85 -25.01 23.81 -16.32
N HIS A 86 -23.73 23.65 -16.77
CA HIS A 86 -23.43 23.03 -18.05
C HIS A 86 -23.70 21.52 -18.03
N ARG A 87 -24.32 21.01 -19.10
CA ARG A 87 -24.50 19.55 -19.28
C ARG A 87 -23.58 19.06 -20.39
N PRO A 88 -22.55 18.24 -20.04
CA PRO A 88 -21.64 17.69 -21.03
C PRO A 88 -22.37 16.87 -22.09
N GLN A 89 -21.94 17.00 -23.34
CA GLN A 89 -22.53 16.22 -24.43
C GLN A 89 -21.97 14.78 -24.40
N ALA A 90 -22.82 13.81 -24.05
CA ALA A 90 -22.44 12.40 -23.93
C ALA A 90 -21.71 11.84 -25.17
N ARG A 91 -22.15 12.25 -26.39
CA ARG A 91 -21.53 11.83 -27.65
C ARG A 91 -20.05 12.27 -27.80
N LEU A 92 -19.70 13.42 -27.22
CA LEU A 92 -18.31 13.92 -27.27
C LEU A 92 -17.44 13.20 -26.23
N LEU A 93 -17.97 12.99 -25.05
CA LEU A 93 -17.30 12.26 -23.96
C LEU A 93 -17.06 10.79 -24.32
N ALA A 94 -17.99 10.15 -25.04
CA ALA A 94 -17.88 8.74 -25.44
C ALA A 94 -16.73 8.42 -26.40
N ARG A 95 -16.12 9.43 -27.05
CA ARG A 95 -15.00 9.21 -27.99
C ARG A 95 -13.67 8.87 -27.32
N LYS A 96 -13.51 9.16 -26.03
CA LYS A 96 -12.34 8.78 -25.22
C LYS A 96 -12.81 8.20 -23.88
N PRO A 97 -12.05 7.28 -23.28
CA PRO A 97 -12.44 6.69 -21.99
C PRO A 97 -12.43 7.73 -20.85
N ALA A 98 -13.24 7.51 -19.81
CA ALA A 98 -13.35 8.40 -18.64
C ALA A 98 -11.98 8.79 -18.07
N ARG A 99 -11.06 7.83 -17.98
CA ARG A 99 -9.68 8.04 -17.49
C ARG A 99 -8.91 9.08 -18.30
N PHE A 100 -9.12 9.16 -19.59
CA PHE A 100 -8.46 10.14 -20.45
C PHE A 100 -8.84 11.55 -20.03
N TRP A 101 -10.15 11.81 -19.90
CA TRP A 101 -10.68 13.13 -19.55
C TRP A 101 -10.29 13.54 -18.11
N LEU A 102 -10.43 12.63 -17.15
CA LEU A 102 -10.08 12.88 -15.75
C LEU A 102 -8.59 13.18 -15.56
N ARG A 103 -7.70 12.45 -16.24
CA ARG A 103 -6.24 12.66 -16.14
C ARG A 103 -5.78 13.96 -16.77
N ARG A 104 -6.36 14.31 -17.90
CA ARG A 104 -6.05 15.57 -18.61
C ARG A 104 -6.74 16.76 -17.96
N CYS A 105 -7.64 16.52 -17.03
CA CYS A 105 -8.53 17.54 -16.47
C CYS A 105 -9.13 18.42 -17.59
N ALA A 106 -9.73 17.76 -18.58
CA ALA A 106 -10.24 18.35 -19.79
C ALA A 106 -11.67 17.89 -20.06
N LEU A 107 -12.56 18.83 -20.40
CA LEU A 107 -13.96 18.55 -20.69
C LEU A 107 -14.30 19.04 -22.11
N PRO A 108 -14.79 18.19 -23.02
CA PRO A 108 -15.32 18.65 -24.30
C PRO A 108 -16.58 19.49 -24.03
N TYR A 109 -16.42 20.82 -24.15
CA TYR A 109 -17.45 21.78 -23.76
C TYR A 109 -18.57 21.86 -24.82
N MET A 110 -18.20 22.15 -26.07
CA MET A 110 -19.12 22.18 -27.20
C MET A 110 -18.39 21.96 -28.51
N GLN A 111 -19.14 21.60 -29.54
CA GLN A 111 -18.62 21.51 -30.92
C GLN A 111 -19.24 22.60 -31.77
N LEU A 112 -18.38 23.42 -32.39
CA LEU A 112 -18.73 24.51 -33.30
C LEU A 112 -18.24 24.14 -34.71
N GLY A 113 -19.14 23.58 -35.53
CA GLY A 113 -18.75 23.06 -36.85
C GLY A 113 -17.71 21.93 -36.74
N GLN A 114 -16.51 22.14 -37.29
CA GLN A 114 -15.39 21.18 -37.21
C GLN A 114 -14.47 21.42 -35.99
N THR A 115 -14.68 22.50 -35.25
CA THR A 115 -13.83 22.86 -34.12
C THR A 115 -14.44 22.40 -32.79
N LEU A 116 -13.69 21.66 -32.00
CA LEU A 116 -14.06 21.29 -30.64
C LEU A 116 -13.58 22.33 -29.65
N VAL A 117 -14.49 22.92 -28.87
CA VAL A 117 -14.13 23.74 -27.71
C VAL A 117 -13.93 22.82 -26.50
N VAL A 118 -12.74 22.88 -25.88
CA VAL A 118 -12.36 22.06 -24.74
C VAL A 118 -12.05 22.92 -23.55
N ALA A 119 -12.77 22.72 -22.45
CA ALA A 119 -12.44 23.33 -21.16
C ALA A 119 -11.30 22.59 -20.50
N ILE A 120 -10.26 23.30 -20.11
CA ILE A 120 -9.05 22.78 -19.46
C ILE A 120 -8.74 23.56 -18.18
N ALA A 121 -8.20 22.89 -17.17
CA ALA A 121 -7.74 23.55 -15.96
C ALA A 121 -6.27 24.03 -16.06
N HIS A 122 -5.45 23.33 -16.84
CA HIS A 122 -4.00 23.56 -16.93
C HIS A 122 -3.54 23.70 -18.36
N PRO A 123 -3.15 24.90 -18.82
CA PRO A 123 -2.66 25.14 -20.18
C PRO A 123 -1.35 24.43 -20.52
N ALA A 124 -0.52 24.08 -19.53
CA ALA A 124 0.79 23.47 -19.73
C ALA A 124 0.75 22.14 -20.52
N GLY A 125 -0.37 21.40 -20.49
CA GLY A 125 -0.56 20.14 -21.21
C GLY A 125 -1.27 20.28 -22.57
N LEU A 126 -1.54 21.51 -23.03
CA LEU A 126 -2.38 21.74 -24.22
C LEU A 126 -1.85 21.11 -25.50
N ALA A 127 -0.55 21.20 -25.76
CA ALA A 127 0.06 20.66 -26.97
C ALA A 127 -0.06 19.11 -27.07
N GLU A 128 0.00 18.42 -25.91
CA GLU A 128 -0.23 16.98 -25.85
C GLU A 128 -1.70 16.66 -26.01
N LEU A 129 -2.59 17.41 -25.36
CA LEU A 129 -4.03 17.25 -25.50
C LEU A 129 -4.49 17.44 -26.95
N GLN A 130 -3.96 18.45 -27.64
CA GLN A 130 -4.24 18.71 -29.05
C GLN A 130 -3.83 17.52 -29.92
N ARG A 131 -2.64 16.96 -29.73
CA ARG A 131 -2.19 15.76 -30.44
C ARG A 131 -3.08 14.55 -30.19
N ASP A 132 -3.43 14.31 -28.90
CA ASP A 132 -4.24 13.16 -28.49
C ASP A 132 -5.69 13.22 -29.01
N LEU A 133 -6.20 14.43 -29.25
CA LEU A 133 -7.58 14.66 -29.73
C LEU A 133 -7.68 14.92 -31.24
N ALA A 134 -6.58 15.29 -31.92
CA ALA A 134 -6.56 15.66 -33.35
C ALA A 134 -7.20 14.60 -34.22
N GLU A 135 -6.86 13.32 -34.01
CA GLU A 135 -7.43 12.20 -34.78
C GLU A 135 -8.94 12.03 -34.58
N SER A 136 -9.44 12.38 -33.38
CA SER A 136 -10.85 12.13 -33.00
C SER A 136 -11.77 13.31 -33.30
N PHE A 137 -11.23 14.56 -33.28
CA PHE A 137 -12.04 15.78 -33.28
C PHE A 137 -11.57 16.86 -34.24
N GLY A 138 -10.39 16.74 -34.84
CA GLY A 138 -9.84 17.78 -35.72
C GLY A 138 -9.30 18.98 -34.94
N ASP A 139 -9.76 20.20 -35.30
CA ASP A 139 -9.28 21.43 -34.67
C ASP A 139 -9.84 21.63 -33.26
N ILE A 140 -9.01 22.16 -32.32
CA ILE A 140 -9.36 22.28 -30.90
C ILE A 140 -9.10 23.71 -30.46
N ARG A 141 -10.14 24.32 -29.87
CA ARG A 141 -10.07 25.63 -29.22
C ARG A 141 -10.15 25.47 -27.71
N PRO A 142 -9.07 25.77 -26.96
CA PRO A 142 -9.08 25.66 -25.50
C PRO A 142 -9.80 26.86 -24.87
N VAL A 143 -10.50 26.61 -23.76
CA VAL A 143 -11.02 27.58 -22.82
C VAL A 143 -10.62 27.17 -21.40
N ILE A 144 -10.45 28.13 -20.49
CA ILE A 144 -10.03 27.84 -19.11
C ILE A 144 -11.26 27.69 -18.22
N ALA A 145 -11.27 26.65 -17.39
CA ALA A 145 -12.31 26.43 -16.38
C ALA A 145 -11.71 25.88 -15.08
N SER A 146 -12.49 25.97 -14.00
CA SER A 146 -12.08 25.43 -12.69
C SER A 146 -11.90 23.90 -12.76
N GLU A 147 -10.82 23.41 -12.19
CA GLU A 147 -10.55 21.99 -12.08
C GLU A 147 -11.65 21.26 -11.30
N ALA A 148 -12.16 21.88 -10.23
CA ALA A 148 -13.24 21.33 -9.44
C ALA A 148 -14.51 21.11 -10.29
N GLN A 149 -14.92 22.12 -11.09
CA GLN A 149 -16.08 22.04 -11.97
C GLN A 149 -15.90 20.98 -13.08
N ILE A 150 -14.73 20.92 -13.71
CA ILE A 150 -14.42 19.90 -14.71
C ILE A 150 -14.53 18.50 -14.11
N THR A 151 -13.90 18.30 -12.95
CA THR A 151 -13.90 17.00 -12.25
C THR A 151 -15.29 16.59 -11.80
N GLU A 152 -16.08 17.52 -11.28
CA GLU A 152 -17.47 17.28 -10.86
C GLU A 152 -18.34 16.81 -12.03
N LEU A 153 -18.30 17.53 -13.15
CA LEU A 153 -19.08 17.18 -14.34
C LEU A 153 -18.67 15.84 -14.94
N LEU A 154 -17.38 15.57 -15.01
CA LEU A 154 -16.87 14.28 -15.50
C LEU A 154 -17.26 13.14 -14.58
N THR A 155 -17.14 13.35 -13.26
CA THR A 155 -17.54 12.38 -12.24
C THR A 155 -19.02 12.09 -12.30
N ALA A 156 -19.86 13.11 -12.43
CA ALA A 156 -21.31 12.94 -12.54
C ALA A 156 -21.69 12.17 -13.81
N HIS A 157 -21.03 12.46 -14.95
CA HIS A 157 -21.30 11.78 -16.20
C HIS A 157 -20.86 10.32 -16.22
N PHE A 158 -19.67 10.02 -15.74
CA PHE A 158 -19.08 8.68 -15.74
C PHE A 158 -19.29 7.88 -14.46
N ARG A 159 -20.13 8.37 -13.55
CA ARG A 159 -20.37 7.82 -12.22
C ARG A 159 -20.53 6.30 -12.22
N ASP A 160 -21.50 5.80 -12.98
CA ASP A 160 -21.86 4.38 -13.01
C ASP A 160 -20.78 3.53 -13.71
N ASP A 161 -20.15 4.07 -14.74
CA ASP A 161 -19.09 3.38 -15.48
C ASP A 161 -17.85 3.22 -14.61
N LEU A 162 -17.45 4.28 -13.90
CA LEU A 162 -16.33 4.24 -12.96
C LEU A 162 -16.61 3.31 -11.78
N ALA A 163 -17.82 3.33 -11.24
CA ALA A 163 -18.22 2.46 -10.13
C ALA A 163 -18.25 0.98 -10.53
N ARG A 164 -18.79 0.67 -11.71
CA ARG A 164 -18.75 -0.70 -12.28
C ARG A 164 -17.33 -1.16 -12.53
N HIS A 165 -16.52 -0.30 -13.15
CA HIS A 165 -15.11 -0.61 -13.42
C HIS A 165 -14.34 -0.88 -12.13
N ALA A 166 -14.51 -0.05 -11.08
CA ALA A 166 -13.84 -0.22 -9.81
C ALA A 166 -14.12 -1.58 -9.14
N SER A 167 -15.31 -2.15 -9.37
CA SER A 167 -15.71 -3.46 -8.86
C SER A 167 -15.19 -4.64 -9.70
N ALA A 168 -14.79 -4.42 -10.96
CA ALA A 168 -14.52 -5.49 -11.92
C ALA A 168 -13.23 -5.32 -12.75
N CYS A 169 -12.36 -4.41 -12.37
CA CYS A 169 -11.13 -4.07 -13.13
C CYS A 169 -10.12 -5.23 -13.24
N VAL A 170 -10.07 -6.12 -12.23
CA VAL A 170 -9.21 -7.31 -12.29
C VAL A 170 -9.86 -8.39 -13.15
N PRO A 171 -9.14 -9.03 -14.09
CA PRO A 171 -9.66 -10.13 -14.90
C PRO A 171 -10.20 -11.28 -14.05
N LEU A 172 -11.26 -11.97 -14.52
CA LEU A 172 -11.89 -13.10 -13.82
C LEU A 172 -10.91 -14.20 -13.43
N THR A 173 -9.87 -14.42 -14.22
CA THR A 173 -8.83 -15.42 -13.97
C THR A 173 -8.00 -15.14 -12.72
N TYR A 174 -7.94 -13.88 -12.29
CA TYR A 174 -7.17 -13.41 -11.13
C TYR A 174 -8.05 -12.87 -10.01
N SER A 175 -9.38 -12.83 -10.19
CA SER A 175 -10.32 -12.33 -9.18
C SER A 175 -11.00 -13.46 -8.43
N CYS A 176 -11.24 -13.24 -7.16
CA CYS A 176 -11.99 -14.17 -6.32
C CYS A 176 -13.51 -14.02 -6.44
N ARG A 177 -14.03 -13.09 -7.24
CA ARG A 177 -15.48 -12.80 -7.35
C ARG A 177 -16.34 -13.98 -7.83
N THR A 178 -15.73 -15.04 -8.35
CA THR A 178 -16.42 -16.28 -8.72
C THR A 178 -16.54 -17.27 -7.56
N LEU A 179 -15.89 -17.02 -6.43
CA LEU A 179 -16.08 -17.80 -5.21
C LEU A 179 -17.47 -17.50 -4.63
N GLY A 180 -18.13 -18.51 -4.09
CA GLY A 180 -19.49 -18.36 -3.55
C GLY A 180 -20.62 -18.51 -4.58
N GLN A 181 -20.32 -18.86 -5.85
CA GLN A 181 -21.34 -19.29 -6.80
C GLN A 181 -22.03 -20.60 -6.29
N PRO A 182 -23.25 -20.92 -6.72
CA PRO A 182 -24.01 -22.06 -6.18
C PRO A 182 -23.25 -23.41 -6.13
N ASN A 183 -22.34 -23.63 -7.07
CA ASN A 183 -21.54 -24.84 -7.13
C ASN A 183 -20.28 -24.84 -6.24
N TRP A 184 -20.02 -23.73 -5.53
CA TRP A 184 -18.82 -23.58 -4.67
C TRP A 184 -18.80 -24.60 -3.53
N LEU A 185 -19.97 -24.87 -2.92
CA LEU A 185 -20.09 -25.77 -1.76
C LEU A 185 -20.00 -27.27 -2.13
N GLY A 186 -20.18 -27.63 -3.39
CA GLY A 186 -20.17 -29.03 -3.82
C GLY A 186 -18.85 -29.73 -3.53
N LEU A 187 -17.74 -29.12 -3.94
CA LEU A 187 -16.41 -29.71 -3.73
C LEU A 187 -16.01 -29.79 -2.25
N PRO A 188 -16.13 -28.74 -1.42
CA PRO A 188 -15.89 -28.82 0.02
C PRO A 188 -16.74 -29.87 0.73
N LEU A 189 -18.01 -30.02 0.34
CA LEU A 189 -18.90 -31.02 0.91
C LEU A 189 -18.43 -32.44 0.58
N ILE A 190 -18.10 -32.72 -0.68
CA ILE A 190 -17.58 -34.01 -1.12
C ILE A 190 -16.29 -34.36 -0.38
N ILE A 191 -15.35 -33.40 -0.29
CA ILE A 191 -14.09 -33.59 0.44
C ILE A 191 -14.38 -33.86 1.92
N GLY A 192 -15.29 -33.10 2.54
CA GLY A 192 -15.68 -33.29 3.93
C GLY A 192 -16.27 -34.66 4.20
N LEU A 193 -17.20 -35.10 3.37
CA LEU A 193 -17.82 -36.46 3.47
C LEU A 193 -16.79 -37.57 3.23
N ALA A 194 -15.93 -37.42 2.22
CA ALA A 194 -14.88 -38.40 1.95
C ALA A 194 -13.87 -38.50 3.11
N THR A 195 -13.48 -37.34 3.67
CA THR A 195 -12.59 -37.29 4.85
C THR A 195 -13.26 -37.95 6.05
N LEU A 196 -14.54 -37.66 6.31
CA LEU A 196 -15.29 -38.27 7.40
C LEU A 196 -15.37 -39.76 7.25
N ALA A 197 -15.70 -40.25 6.05
CA ALA A 197 -15.73 -41.68 5.76
C ALA A 197 -14.35 -42.36 5.96
N LEU A 198 -13.30 -41.70 5.53
CA LEU A 198 -11.93 -42.20 5.67
C LEU A 198 -11.48 -42.22 7.14
N VAL A 199 -11.84 -41.22 7.92
CA VAL A 199 -11.57 -41.14 9.37
C VAL A 199 -12.29 -42.27 10.12
N THR A 200 -13.52 -42.64 9.72
CA THR A 200 -14.26 -43.72 10.37
C THR A 200 -13.70 -45.13 10.02
N ILE A 201 -13.20 -45.29 8.79
CA ILE A 201 -12.69 -46.58 8.31
C ILE A 201 -11.23 -46.82 8.76
N MET A 202 -10.38 -45.80 8.62
CA MET A 202 -8.92 -45.89 8.85
C MET A 202 -8.39 -44.74 9.70
N PRO A 203 -8.82 -44.54 10.96
CA PRO A 203 -8.51 -43.36 11.74
C PRO A 203 -7.00 -43.13 11.94
N ARG A 204 -6.23 -44.21 12.19
CA ARG A 204 -4.78 -44.11 12.39
C ARG A 204 -4.03 -43.68 11.12
N VAL A 205 -4.46 -44.20 9.95
CA VAL A 205 -3.84 -43.84 8.67
C VAL A 205 -4.10 -42.38 8.36
N VAL A 206 -5.35 -41.93 8.49
CA VAL A 206 -5.71 -40.52 8.26
C VAL A 206 -4.97 -39.59 9.22
N PHE A 207 -4.91 -39.92 10.50
CA PHE A 207 -4.18 -39.14 11.49
C PHE A 207 -2.68 -39.04 11.14
N THR A 208 -2.07 -40.16 10.73
CA THR A 208 -0.65 -40.18 10.33
C THR A 208 -0.40 -39.35 9.08
N LEU A 209 -1.30 -39.41 8.09
CA LEU A 209 -1.22 -38.56 6.89
C LEU A 209 -1.39 -37.05 7.23
N LEU A 210 -2.32 -36.71 8.13
CA LEU A 210 -2.48 -35.33 8.60
C LEU A 210 -1.23 -34.82 9.35
N CYS A 211 -0.62 -35.70 10.19
CA CYS A 211 0.65 -35.37 10.83
C CYS A 211 1.78 -35.16 9.82
N GLY A 212 1.86 -36.00 8.78
CA GLY A 212 2.82 -35.85 7.69
C GLY A 212 2.62 -34.53 6.91
N LEU A 213 1.37 -34.20 6.60
CA LEU A 213 1.02 -32.94 5.95
C LEU A 213 1.36 -31.73 6.86
N ALA A 214 1.07 -31.84 8.16
CA ALA A 214 1.39 -30.81 9.14
C ALA A 214 2.90 -30.55 9.23
N LEU A 215 3.71 -31.60 9.27
CA LEU A 215 5.16 -31.50 9.25
C LEU A 215 5.69 -30.93 7.93
N LEU A 216 5.11 -31.33 6.79
CA LEU A 216 5.48 -30.79 5.49
C LEU A 216 5.23 -29.27 5.41
N THR A 217 4.03 -28.81 5.82
CA THR A 217 3.70 -27.38 5.78
C THR A 217 4.55 -26.57 6.76
N LEU A 218 4.82 -27.14 7.95
CA LEU A 218 5.73 -26.54 8.92
C LEU A 218 7.16 -26.45 8.36
N LEU A 219 7.67 -27.51 7.75
CA LEU A 219 9.01 -27.55 7.17
C LEU A 219 9.17 -26.51 6.04
N LEU A 220 8.17 -26.39 5.16
CA LEU A 220 8.16 -25.36 4.12
C LEU A 220 8.27 -23.96 4.72
N PHE A 221 7.54 -23.69 5.79
CA PHE A 221 7.55 -22.40 6.47
C PHE A 221 8.87 -22.15 7.22
N VAL A 222 9.42 -23.18 7.87
CA VAL A 222 10.75 -23.14 8.50
C VAL A 222 11.84 -22.79 7.48
N LEU A 223 11.84 -23.48 6.35
CA LEU A 223 12.80 -23.25 5.28
C LEU A 223 12.70 -21.81 4.74
N LEU A 224 11.50 -21.29 4.55
CA LEU A 224 11.27 -19.92 4.13
C LEU A 224 11.80 -18.90 5.17
N LYS A 225 11.51 -19.11 6.46
CA LYS A 225 12.03 -18.26 7.55
C LYS A 225 13.54 -18.34 7.66
N CYS A 226 14.13 -19.53 7.56
CA CYS A 226 15.58 -19.72 7.56
C CYS A 226 16.24 -18.98 6.38
N ALA A 227 15.70 -19.15 5.17
CA ALA A 227 16.23 -18.49 3.98
C ALA A 227 16.16 -16.95 4.12
N GLY A 228 15.03 -16.41 4.57
CA GLY A 228 14.87 -14.99 4.85
C GLY A 228 15.84 -14.48 5.92
N PHE A 229 15.99 -15.19 7.02
CA PHE A 229 16.87 -14.83 8.12
C PHE A 229 18.37 -14.89 7.70
N LEU A 230 18.78 -15.94 7.02
CA LEU A 230 20.16 -16.05 6.51
C LEU A 230 20.50 -14.95 5.51
N SER A 231 19.58 -14.66 4.59
CA SER A 231 19.71 -13.53 3.65
C SER A 231 19.88 -12.20 4.40
N HIS A 232 19.11 -11.96 5.46
CA HIS A 232 19.23 -10.78 6.31
C HIS A 232 20.61 -10.70 7.01
N LEU A 233 21.10 -11.82 7.56
CA LEU A 233 22.41 -11.87 8.22
C LEU A 233 23.57 -11.61 7.22
N GLN A 234 23.47 -12.17 6.01
CA GLN A 234 24.47 -11.94 4.96
C GLN A 234 24.52 -10.47 4.55
N ASP A 235 23.37 -9.82 4.42
CA ASP A 235 23.29 -8.41 4.07
C ASP A 235 23.90 -7.52 5.17
N ARG A 236 23.56 -7.74 6.43
CA ARG A 236 24.18 -7.04 7.57
C ARG A 236 25.70 -7.23 7.60
N ARG A 237 26.18 -8.43 7.29
CA ARG A 237 27.63 -8.70 7.21
C ARG A 237 28.28 -7.91 6.08
N ARG A 238 27.66 -7.86 4.89
CA ARG A 238 28.14 -7.06 3.75
C ARG A 238 28.17 -5.57 4.10
N GLN A 239 27.12 -5.03 4.67
CA GLN A 239 27.05 -3.61 5.08
C GLN A 239 28.16 -3.26 6.09
N ARG A 240 28.41 -4.11 7.09
CA ARG A 240 29.51 -3.91 8.06
C ARG A 240 30.89 -3.94 7.40
N LEU A 241 31.12 -4.82 6.44
CA LEU A 241 32.37 -4.90 5.70
C LEU A 241 32.58 -3.64 4.84
N HIS A 242 31.54 -3.18 4.15
CA HIS A 242 31.61 -1.94 3.37
C HIS A 242 31.82 -0.69 4.25
N GLN A 243 31.21 -0.62 5.42
CA GLN A 243 31.43 0.49 6.36
C GLN A 243 32.87 0.49 6.91
N ARG A 244 33.46 -0.68 7.17
CA ARG A 244 34.86 -0.80 7.60
C ARG A 244 35.87 -0.47 6.49
N ALA A 245 35.51 -0.74 5.23
CA ALA A 245 36.37 -0.47 4.07
C ALA A 245 36.34 1.00 3.62
N ARG A 246 35.34 1.80 4.04
CA ARG A 246 35.30 3.25 3.78
C ARG A 246 36.18 3.98 4.78
N PRO A 247 37.19 4.79 4.33
CA PRO A 247 37.91 5.69 5.22
C PRO A 247 36.89 6.60 5.91
N GLN A 248 36.92 6.69 7.23
CA GLN A 248 36.07 7.66 7.95
C GLN A 248 36.41 9.06 7.45
N PRO A 249 35.47 9.82 6.90
CA PRO A 249 35.73 11.23 6.60
C PRO A 249 35.98 11.92 7.93
N LYS A 250 37.15 12.57 8.07
CA LYS A 250 37.58 13.31 9.27
C LYS A 250 36.74 14.57 9.56
N THR A 251 35.73 14.84 8.75
CA THR A 251 34.79 15.98 8.90
C THR A 251 33.36 15.44 8.93
N PRO A 252 32.48 15.92 9.82
CA PRO A 252 31.07 15.60 9.76
C PRO A 252 30.52 16.10 8.43
N LEU A 253 30.14 15.15 7.55
CA LEU A 253 29.50 15.46 6.29
C LEU A 253 28.20 16.20 6.60
N ARG A 254 28.03 17.39 6.03
CA ARG A 254 26.74 18.09 6.01
C ARG A 254 25.69 17.14 5.45
N SER A 255 24.47 17.24 5.91
CA SER A 255 23.32 16.36 5.56
C SER A 255 23.06 16.26 4.04
N ASP A 256 23.53 17.23 3.26
CA ASP A 256 23.50 17.31 1.81
C ASP A 256 24.57 16.43 1.09
N GLN A 257 25.59 15.93 1.82
CA GLN A 257 26.65 15.07 1.29
C GLN A 257 26.48 13.57 1.62
N VAL A 258 25.49 13.19 2.42
CA VAL A 258 25.23 11.79 2.81
C VAL A 258 24.65 10.96 1.66
N LEU A 259 24.03 11.62 0.69
CA LEU A 259 23.61 11.01 -0.56
C LEU A 259 24.73 11.21 -1.58
N GLY A 260 25.66 10.26 -1.69
CA GLY A 260 26.80 10.28 -2.62
C GLY A 260 26.41 10.23 -4.12
N VAL A 261 25.35 10.91 -4.48
CA VAL A 261 24.90 11.21 -5.84
C VAL A 261 24.95 12.72 -5.97
N PRO A 262 25.60 13.29 -7.00
CA PRO A 262 25.51 14.72 -7.24
C PRO A 262 24.05 15.12 -7.25
N THR A 263 23.66 16.03 -6.38
CA THR A 263 22.29 16.58 -6.24
C THR A 263 21.84 17.35 -7.49
N THR A 264 22.59 17.29 -8.55
CA THR A 264 22.29 17.87 -9.84
C THR A 264 21.51 16.86 -10.68
N GLN A 265 20.19 17.09 -10.84
CA GLN A 265 19.38 16.71 -12.00
C GLN A 265 18.40 15.51 -11.94
N ARG A 266 18.11 14.85 -10.85
CA ARG A 266 16.99 13.91 -10.89
C ARG A 266 15.67 14.61 -10.52
N ARG A 267 14.71 14.62 -11.45
CA ARG A 267 13.34 15.06 -11.23
C ARG A 267 12.71 14.19 -10.15
N LEU A 268 12.21 14.80 -9.05
CA LEU A 268 11.40 14.08 -8.08
C LEU A 268 10.07 13.66 -8.72
N PRO A 269 9.61 12.40 -8.53
CA PRO A 269 8.35 11.93 -9.06
C PRO A 269 7.17 12.57 -8.32
N ARG A 270 6.05 12.73 -9.01
CA ARG A 270 4.78 13.06 -8.36
C ARG A 270 4.21 11.81 -7.69
N ILE A 271 3.77 11.94 -6.43
CA ILE A 271 3.22 10.84 -5.63
C ILE A 271 1.77 11.15 -5.29
N SER A 272 0.87 10.20 -5.57
CA SER A 272 -0.51 10.20 -5.10
C SER A 272 -0.66 9.16 -4.00
N VAL A 273 -1.15 9.56 -2.84
CA VAL A 273 -1.39 8.63 -1.72
C VAL A 273 -2.89 8.47 -1.50
N LEU A 274 -3.35 7.24 -1.55
CA LEU A 274 -4.73 6.86 -1.25
C LEU A 274 -4.88 6.58 0.24
N VAL A 275 -5.85 7.21 0.87
CA VAL A 275 -6.22 6.98 2.27
C VAL A 275 -7.69 6.62 2.32
N PRO A 276 -8.03 5.32 2.24
CA PRO A 276 -9.40 4.85 2.33
C PRO A 276 -9.95 5.01 3.76
N LEU A 277 -11.13 5.61 3.88
CA LEU A 277 -11.80 5.93 5.12
C LEU A 277 -13.18 5.29 5.16
N TYR A 278 -13.56 4.73 6.31
CA TYR A 278 -14.91 4.19 6.49
C TYR A 278 -15.35 4.22 7.95
N LYS A 279 -16.38 5.04 8.24
CA LYS A 279 -16.95 5.26 9.59
C LYS A 279 -15.91 5.72 10.61
N GLU A 280 -15.15 6.75 10.23
CA GLU A 280 -14.07 7.31 11.02
C GLU A 280 -14.46 8.70 11.59
N ALA A 281 -14.88 8.75 12.84
CA ALA A 281 -15.36 9.98 13.49
C ALA A 281 -14.27 10.96 13.93
N GLU A 282 -13.06 10.46 14.30
CA GLU A 282 -12.00 11.28 14.93
C GLU A 282 -10.84 11.62 13.98
N ILE A 283 -10.96 11.26 12.71
CA ILE A 283 -9.83 11.18 11.81
C ILE A 283 -9.27 12.52 11.37
N GLY A 284 -10.12 13.55 11.19
CA GLY A 284 -9.73 14.78 10.54
C GLY A 284 -8.50 15.44 11.17
N ARG A 285 -8.47 15.61 12.49
CA ARG A 285 -7.37 16.32 13.18
C ARG A 285 -6.13 15.45 13.42
N ALA A 286 -6.30 14.16 13.69
CA ALA A 286 -5.18 13.28 14.03
C ALA A 286 -4.39 12.88 12.79
N LEU A 287 -5.08 12.48 11.71
CA LEU A 287 -4.48 12.13 10.42
C LEU A 287 -3.76 13.34 9.81
N LEU A 288 -4.44 14.50 9.73
CA LEU A 288 -3.83 15.73 9.19
C LEU A 288 -2.56 16.10 9.93
N ARG A 289 -2.57 16.10 11.29
CA ARG A 289 -1.37 16.40 12.08
C ARG A 289 -0.21 15.44 11.82
N ARG A 290 -0.49 14.18 11.47
CA ARG A 290 0.53 13.19 11.13
C ARG A 290 1.08 13.44 9.73
N LEU A 291 0.21 13.60 8.74
CA LEU A 291 0.62 13.79 7.35
C LEU A 291 1.24 15.16 7.09
N CYS A 292 0.87 16.22 7.82
CA CYS A 292 1.52 17.54 7.73
C CYS A 292 2.99 17.53 8.23
N LYS A 293 3.47 16.45 8.85
CA LYS A 293 4.88 16.28 9.23
C LYS A 293 5.76 15.79 8.08
N LEU A 294 5.17 15.34 6.99
CA LEU A 294 5.92 14.91 5.81
C LEU A 294 6.76 16.04 5.24
N THR A 295 7.98 15.69 4.83
CA THR A 295 8.97 16.65 4.31
C THR A 295 8.97 16.72 2.79
N TYR A 296 8.27 15.82 2.12
CA TYR A 296 8.14 15.79 0.67
C TYR A 296 7.47 17.06 0.12
N PRO A 297 7.92 17.59 -1.03
CA PRO A 297 7.35 18.81 -1.61
C PRO A 297 5.84 18.71 -1.85
N ARG A 298 5.07 19.63 -1.30
CA ARG A 298 3.59 19.62 -1.39
C ARG A 298 3.08 19.70 -2.82
N SER A 299 3.81 20.42 -3.69
CA SER A 299 3.50 20.51 -5.12
C SER A 299 3.65 19.19 -5.89
N LEU A 300 4.37 18.21 -5.34
CA LEU A 300 4.58 16.88 -5.89
C LEU A 300 3.81 15.78 -5.15
N LEU A 301 3.09 16.15 -4.09
CA LEU A 301 2.30 15.24 -3.27
C LEU A 301 0.81 15.57 -3.40
N GLU A 302 -0.01 14.58 -3.63
CA GLU A 302 -1.45 14.66 -3.41
C GLU A 302 -1.91 13.51 -2.51
N VAL A 303 -2.78 13.81 -1.56
CA VAL A 303 -3.41 12.82 -0.68
C VAL A 303 -4.90 12.78 -0.99
N LEU A 304 -5.37 11.60 -1.41
CA LEU A 304 -6.78 11.37 -1.71
C LEU A 304 -7.44 10.68 -0.53
N LEU A 305 -8.30 11.42 0.18
CA LEU A 305 -9.18 10.87 1.21
C LEU A 305 -10.37 10.21 0.52
N VAL A 306 -10.44 8.89 0.59
CA VAL A 306 -11.40 8.09 -0.16
C VAL A 306 -12.47 7.57 0.79
N LEU A 307 -13.71 8.01 0.62
CA LEU A 307 -14.84 7.62 1.47
C LEU A 307 -16.02 7.12 0.64
N GLU A 308 -16.83 6.24 1.22
CA GLU A 308 -18.06 5.78 0.57
C GLU A 308 -19.15 6.86 0.65
N GLU A 309 -19.99 6.95 -0.37
CA GLU A 309 -21.03 7.97 -0.50
C GLU A 309 -22.04 7.96 0.66
N ASP A 310 -22.30 6.81 1.26
CA ASP A 310 -23.22 6.62 2.38
C ASP A 310 -22.56 6.84 3.76
N ASP A 311 -21.27 7.18 3.82
CA ASP A 311 -20.54 7.39 5.07
C ASP A 311 -20.64 8.86 5.56
N GLU A 312 -21.80 9.19 6.13
CA GLU A 312 -22.05 10.49 6.73
C GLU A 312 -21.11 10.82 7.90
N VAL A 313 -20.67 9.80 8.65
CA VAL A 313 -19.81 9.99 9.83
C VAL A 313 -18.46 10.57 9.40
N THR A 314 -17.79 9.93 8.45
CA THR A 314 -16.50 10.37 7.93
C THR A 314 -16.64 11.69 7.16
N ARG A 315 -17.72 11.85 6.36
CA ARG A 315 -17.99 13.10 5.62
C ARG A 315 -18.08 14.30 6.56
N ASN A 316 -18.82 14.18 7.66
CA ASN A 316 -18.94 15.26 8.64
C ASN A 316 -17.63 15.55 9.35
N ALA A 317 -16.84 14.52 9.70
CA ALA A 317 -15.51 14.69 10.29
C ALA A 317 -14.54 15.44 9.36
N ILE A 318 -14.59 15.17 8.05
CA ILE A 318 -13.78 15.84 7.03
C ILE A 318 -14.25 17.29 6.82
N ARG A 319 -15.55 17.55 6.76
CA ARG A 319 -16.10 18.93 6.61
C ARG A 319 -15.66 19.86 7.74
N CYS A 320 -15.50 19.32 8.95
CA CYS A 320 -15.01 20.07 10.11
C CYS A 320 -13.49 20.22 10.15
N ALA A 321 -12.78 19.64 9.19
CA ALA A 321 -11.33 19.72 9.09
C ALA A 321 -10.94 20.76 8.03
N ASP A 322 -10.00 21.66 8.38
CA ASP A 322 -9.40 22.58 7.43
C ASP A 322 -8.34 21.84 6.61
N LEU A 323 -8.74 21.37 5.43
CA LEU A 323 -7.90 20.56 4.56
C LEU A 323 -6.95 21.45 3.74
N PRO A 324 -5.63 21.22 3.78
CA PRO A 324 -4.70 21.84 2.85
C PRO A 324 -5.01 21.50 1.39
N GLU A 325 -4.63 22.37 0.45
CA GLU A 325 -4.90 22.25 -1.00
C GLU A 325 -4.33 20.96 -1.65
N TRP A 326 -3.35 20.33 -1.04
CA TRP A 326 -2.78 19.06 -1.51
C TRP A 326 -3.55 17.83 -1.05
N PHE A 327 -4.66 18.03 -0.31
CA PHE A 327 -5.65 17.00 0.00
C PHE A 327 -6.84 17.10 -0.95
N ARG A 328 -7.35 15.95 -1.36
CA ARG A 328 -8.59 15.87 -2.17
C ARG A 328 -9.50 14.82 -1.58
N VAL A 329 -10.78 15.09 -1.57
CA VAL A 329 -11.82 14.16 -1.12
C VAL A 329 -12.44 13.49 -2.33
N ILE A 330 -12.49 12.15 -2.32
CA ILE A 330 -13.09 11.33 -3.37
C ILE A 330 -14.23 10.52 -2.75
N GLU A 331 -15.44 10.82 -3.14
CA GLU A 331 -16.63 10.07 -2.73
C GLU A 331 -16.90 8.94 -3.72
N VAL A 332 -16.94 7.70 -3.22
CA VAL A 332 -17.15 6.49 -4.01
C VAL A 332 -18.61 6.17 -4.07
N PRO A 333 -19.24 6.17 -5.26
CA PRO A 333 -20.68 5.92 -5.38
C PRO A 333 -21.04 4.50 -4.93
N ALA A 334 -22.20 4.37 -4.28
CA ALA A 334 -22.78 3.06 -3.98
C ALA A 334 -23.10 2.32 -5.30
N HIS A 335 -22.62 1.09 -5.44
CA HIS A 335 -22.89 0.26 -6.60
C HIS A 335 -22.83 -1.22 -6.26
N GLY A 336 -23.89 -1.97 -6.58
CA GLY A 336 -23.93 -3.43 -6.44
C GLY A 336 -23.78 -3.96 -5.00
N GLY A 337 -23.94 -3.12 -3.97
CA GLY A 337 -23.82 -3.49 -2.57
C GLY A 337 -22.40 -3.87 -2.09
N LEU A 338 -21.39 -3.69 -2.92
CA LEU A 338 -19.99 -3.98 -2.57
C LEU A 338 -19.33 -2.74 -1.98
N THR A 339 -19.07 -2.77 -0.67
CA THR A 339 -18.36 -1.71 0.07
C THR A 339 -17.06 -2.30 0.62
N THR A 340 -15.94 -2.09 -0.10
CA THR A 340 -14.64 -2.65 0.25
C THR A 340 -13.51 -1.65 -0.01
N LYS A 341 -12.45 -1.70 0.82
CA LYS A 341 -11.24 -0.89 0.67
C LYS A 341 -10.67 -0.96 -0.76
N PRO A 342 -10.43 -2.14 -1.37
CA PRO A 342 -9.87 -2.23 -2.72
C PRO A 342 -10.79 -1.64 -3.80
N ARG A 343 -12.11 -1.76 -3.68
CA ARG A 343 -13.04 -1.09 -4.60
C ARG A 343 -12.91 0.42 -4.52
N ALA A 344 -12.87 0.96 -3.32
CA ALA A 344 -12.71 2.39 -3.09
C ALA A 344 -11.38 2.91 -3.67
N MET A 345 -10.27 2.19 -3.44
CA MET A 345 -8.96 2.51 -4.03
C MET A 345 -8.98 2.45 -5.57
N ASN A 346 -9.63 1.45 -6.18
CA ASN A 346 -9.77 1.35 -7.64
C ASN A 346 -10.54 2.52 -8.24
N TYR A 347 -11.59 2.99 -7.55
CA TYR A 347 -12.33 4.17 -7.98
C TYR A 347 -11.45 5.41 -7.92
N ALA A 348 -10.78 5.63 -6.78
CA ALA A 348 -9.92 6.78 -6.57
C ALA A 348 -8.68 6.80 -7.50
N LEU A 349 -8.20 5.66 -7.95
CA LEU A 349 -7.07 5.54 -8.89
C LEU A 349 -7.31 6.32 -10.20
N ASN A 350 -8.57 6.50 -10.62
CA ASN A 350 -8.89 7.28 -11.82
C ASN A 350 -8.58 8.78 -11.66
N TYR A 351 -8.53 9.26 -10.42
CA TYR A 351 -8.27 10.67 -10.08
C TYR A 351 -6.82 10.94 -9.69
N CYS A 352 -5.99 9.90 -9.56
CA CYS A 352 -4.58 10.03 -9.21
C CYS A 352 -3.77 10.65 -10.34
N ARG A 353 -2.89 11.59 -10.00
CA ARG A 353 -1.97 12.27 -10.94
C ARG A 353 -0.53 11.84 -10.77
N GLY A 354 -0.19 11.21 -9.65
CA GLY A 354 1.15 10.75 -9.33
C GLY A 354 1.66 9.67 -10.29
N GLU A 355 2.95 9.63 -10.50
CA GLU A 355 3.67 8.56 -11.18
C GLU A 355 3.80 7.32 -10.28
N ILE A 356 3.76 7.56 -8.96
CA ILE A 356 3.79 6.56 -7.90
C ILE A 356 2.48 6.66 -7.12
N ILE A 357 1.86 5.52 -6.85
CA ILE A 357 0.67 5.40 -6.01
C ILE A 357 1.08 4.82 -4.67
N GLY A 358 0.82 5.57 -3.59
CA GLY A 358 0.97 5.13 -2.21
C GLY A 358 -0.36 4.74 -1.59
N VAL A 359 -0.32 3.90 -0.56
CA VAL A 359 -1.50 3.56 0.27
C VAL A 359 -1.12 3.72 1.73
N TRP A 360 -1.93 4.49 2.47
CA TRP A 360 -1.90 4.56 3.92
C TRP A 360 -3.28 4.29 4.49
N ASP A 361 -3.33 3.69 5.67
CA ASP A 361 -4.57 3.55 6.43
C ASP A 361 -4.82 4.79 7.30
N ALA A 362 -6.03 4.91 7.78
CA ALA A 362 -6.49 6.07 8.54
C ALA A 362 -5.71 6.35 9.82
N GLU A 363 -5.22 5.30 10.47
CA GLU A 363 -4.44 5.35 11.71
C GLU A 363 -2.94 5.51 11.51
N ASP A 364 -2.46 5.45 10.28
CA ASP A 364 -1.04 5.44 9.95
C ASP A 364 -0.30 6.70 10.39
N ALA A 365 0.91 6.46 10.89
CA ALA A 365 1.88 7.49 11.21
C ALA A 365 3.21 7.20 10.49
N PRO A 366 3.34 7.60 9.22
CA PRO A 366 4.56 7.42 8.46
C PRO A 366 5.71 8.27 9.01
N GLU A 367 6.95 7.81 8.82
CA GLU A 367 8.13 8.64 9.06
C GLU A 367 8.13 9.86 8.14
N PRO A 368 8.60 11.04 8.63
CA PRO A 368 8.49 12.29 7.88
C PRO A 368 9.16 12.28 6.50
N ASP A 369 10.28 11.57 6.35
CA ASP A 369 11.09 11.47 5.12
C ASP A 369 10.78 10.21 4.29
N GLN A 370 9.68 9.52 4.58
CA GLN A 370 9.32 8.26 3.91
C GLN A 370 9.19 8.43 2.39
N LEU A 371 8.59 9.51 1.92
CA LEU A 371 8.36 9.73 0.49
C LEU A 371 9.65 10.08 -0.28
N GLU A 372 10.62 10.75 0.36
CA GLU A 372 11.95 10.96 -0.20
C GLU A 372 12.71 9.65 -0.38
N GLN A 373 12.60 8.75 0.60
CA GLN A 373 13.17 7.41 0.51
C GLN A 373 12.52 6.61 -0.62
N VAL A 374 11.19 6.69 -0.77
CA VAL A 374 10.44 6.08 -1.89
C VAL A 374 10.93 6.62 -3.23
N ALA A 375 10.99 7.94 -3.39
CA ALA A 375 11.44 8.59 -4.62
C ALA A 375 12.88 8.18 -4.97
N SER A 376 13.76 8.14 -3.98
CA SER A 376 15.16 7.73 -4.15
C SER A 376 15.29 6.27 -4.55
N ALA A 377 14.53 5.38 -3.92
CA ALA A 377 14.56 3.95 -4.22
C ALA A 377 14.08 3.66 -5.66
N PHE A 378 12.97 4.26 -6.11
CA PHE A 378 12.53 4.11 -7.50
C PHE A 378 13.49 4.76 -8.51
N ALA A 379 14.15 5.86 -8.14
CA ALA A 379 15.12 6.52 -9.02
C ALA A 379 16.43 5.72 -9.18
N LEU A 380 16.79 4.91 -8.20
CA LEU A 380 17.99 4.06 -8.20
C LEU A 380 17.69 2.63 -8.68
N GLY A 381 16.42 2.22 -8.60
CA GLY A 381 16.00 0.88 -8.96
C GLY A 381 15.93 0.66 -10.46
N ASP A 382 16.01 -0.61 -10.85
CA ASP A 382 15.87 -1.05 -12.23
C ASP A 382 14.39 -0.93 -12.72
N ASN A 383 14.16 -1.10 -14.00
CA ASN A 383 12.82 -0.99 -14.60
C ASN A 383 11.84 -2.07 -14.12
N ASP A 384 12.33 -3.21 -13.64
CA ASP A 384 11.54 -4.30 -13.07
C ASP A 384 11.09 -4.02 -11.63
N LEU A 385 11.72 -3.04 -10.94
CA LEU A 385 11.27 -2.59 -9.63
C LEU A 385 9.95 -1.80 -9.77
N ALA A 386 8.87 -2.44 -9.42
CA ALA A 386 7.53 -1.86 -9.56
C ALA A 386 6.88 -1.49 -8.22
N CYS A 387 7.31 -2.12 -7.14
CA CYS A 387 6.67 -1.94 -5.84
C CYS A 387 7.72 -1.80 -4.71
N LEU A 388 7.42 -0.90 -3.77
CA LEU A 388 8.16 -0.74 -2.52
C LEU A 388 7.21 -0.94 -1.35
N GLN A 389 7.61 -1.77 -0.38
CA GLN A 389 6.89 -1.99 0.86
C GLN A 389 7.71 -1.46 2.03
N GLY A 390 7.18 -0.50 2.77
CA GLY A 390 7.78 -0.05 4.02
C GLY A 390 7.51 -1.00 5.19
N ALA A 391 8.26 -0.86 6.27
CA ALA A 391 8.06 -1.64 7.47
C ALA A 391 6.86 -1.13 8.26
N LEU A 392 6.00 -2.04 8.71
CA LEU A 392 4.92 -1.75 9.64
C LEU A 392 5.38 -2.05 11.07
N ASP A 393 5.02 -1.20 12.01
CA ASP A 393 5.35 -1.35 13.43
C ASP A 393 4.22 -0.75 14.29
N TYR A 394 4.24 -1.00 15.59
CA TYR A 394 3.22 -0.53 16.50
C TYR A 394 3.74 0.50 17.50
N TYR A 395 2.92 1.53 17.79
CA TYR A 395 3.30 2.57 18.75
C TYR A 395 2.93 2.22 20.21
N ASN A 396 2.11 1.17 20.46
CA ASN A 396 1.59 0.79 21.78
C ASN A 396 2.09 -0.56 22.36
N PRO A 397 3.37 -0.99 22.15
CA PRO A 397 3.84 -2.29 22.66
C PRO A 397 3.83 -2.40 24.19
N GLY A 398 3.82 -1.27 24.90
CA GLY A 398 3.80 -1.24 26.36
C GLY A 398 2.45 -1.55 27.00
N GLN A 399 1.36 -1.60 26.23
CA GLN A 399 0.01 -1.64 26.74
C GLN A 399 -0.31 -2.96 27.47
N ASN A 400 -0.04 -4.11 26.87
CA ASN A 400 -0.20 -5.42 27.48
C ASN A 400 0.66 -6.50 26.79
N TRP A 401 0.51 -7.76 27.22
CA TRP A 401 1.24 -8.90 26.68
C TRP A 401 0.95 -9.13 25.18
N ILE A 402 -0.32 -9.03 24.76
CA ILE A 402 -0.73 -9.26 23.36
C ILE A 402 -0.08 -8.22 22.43
N SER A 403 -0.11 -6.94 22.81
CA SER A 403 0.52 -5.87 22.02
C SER A 403 2.05 -6.03 21.93
N ARG A 404 2.71 -6.56 22.99
CA ARG A 404 4.15 -6.91 22.95
C ARG A 404 4.44 -8.01 21.96
N CYS A 405 3.69 -9.12 22.04
CA CYS A 405 3.84 -10.26 21.12
C CYS A 405 3.53 -9.85 19.67
N PHE A 406 2.48 -9.06 19.47
CA PHE A 406 2.11 -8.57 18.15
C PHE A 406 3.18 -7.65 17.54
N THR A 407 3.77 -6.76 18.35
CA THR A 407 4.91 -5.93 17.94
C THR A 407 6.14 -6.76 17.57
N LEU A 408 6.46 -7.80 18.36
CA LEU A 408 7.54 -8.74 18.05
C LEU A 408 7.30 -9.51 16.76
N GLU A 409 6.07 -9.96 16.52
CA GLU A 409 5.69 -10.64 15.30
C GLU A 409 5.90 -9.75 14.07
N TYR A 410 5.41 -8.49 14.11
CA TYR A 410 5.57 -7.53 13.03
C TYR A 410 7.03 -7.16 12.80
N ALA A 411 7.78 -6.89 13.86
CA ALA A 411 9.21 -6.61 13.75
C ALA A 411 9.97 -7.81 13.14
N SER A 412 9.62 -9.05 13.54
CA SER A 412 10.21 -10.27 12.97
C SER A 412 9.90 -10.41 11.49
N TRP A 413 8.67 -10.09 11.10
CA TRP A 413 8.21 -10.20 9.72
C TRP A 413 8.78 -9.08 8.84
N PHE A 414 8.49 -7.80 9.16
CA PHE A 414 8.81 -6.66 8.30
C PHE A 414 10.28 -6.23 8.36
N ARG A 415 11.02 -6.52 9.45
CA ARG A 415 12.42 -6.09 9.57
C ARG A 415 13.43 -7.20 9.30
N ILE A 416 13.03 -8.47 9.39
CA ILE A 416 13.96 -9.61 9.27
C ILE A 416 13.59 -10.53 8.11
N VAL A 417 12.40 -11.16 8.16
CA VAL A 417 12.04 -12.23 7.24
C VAL A 417 11.69 -11.69 5.86
N LEU A 418 10.80 -10.73 5.78
CA LEU A 418 10.30 -10.19 4.52
C LEU A 418 11.38 -9.50 3.68
N PRO A 419 12.29 -8.67 4.26
CA PRO A 419 13.44 -8.14 3.52
C PRO A 419 14.36 -9.24 2.96
N GLY A 420 14.53 -10.33 3.70
CA GLY A 420 15.30 -11.48 3.22
C GLY A 420 14.63 -12.19 2.05
N ILE A 421 13.31 -12.41 2.13
CA ILE A 421 12.48 -12.98 1.06
C ILE A 421 12.56 -12.11 -0.21
N ALA A 422 12.41 -10.80 -0.08
CA ALA A 422 12.49 -9.85 -1.18
C ALA A 422 13.86 -9.91 -1.88
N ARG A 423 14.98 -9.90 -1.12
CA ARG A 423 16.34 -10.03 -1.68
C ARG A 423 16.58 -11.36 -2.41
N LEU A 424 15.90 -12.41 -1.97
CA LEU A 424 15.97 -13.70 -2.67
C LEU A 424 15.13 -13.71 -3.96
N GLY A 425 14.44 -12.63 -4.29
CA GLY A 425 13.58 -12.51 -5.46
C GLY A 425 12.36 -13.44 -5.40
N LEU A 426 11.90 -13.79 -4.19
CA LEU A 426 10.69 -14.57 -3.99
C LEU A 426 9.45 -13.67 -3.99
N VAL A 427 8.27 -14.28 -4.07
CA VAL A 427 7.01 -13.56 -3.97
C VAL A 427 6.91 -12.88 -2.59
N VAL A 428 6.72 -11.56 -2.59
CA VAL A 428 6.52 -10.77 -1.37
C VAL A 428 5.02 -10.58 -1.14
N PRO A 429 4.46 -11.17 -0.09
CA PRO A 429 3.11 -10.83 0.33
C PRO A 429 3.13 -9.40 0.91
N LEU A 430 2.45 -8.49 0.23
CA LEU A 430 2.40 -7.09 0.62
C LEU A 430 1.57 -6.89 1.88
N GLY A 431 1.87 -5.87 2.65
CA GLY A 431 1.01 -5.38 3.72
C GLY A 431 0.01 -4.36 3.19
N GLY A 432 -1.18 -4.30 3.76
CA GLY A 432 -2.30 -3.48 3.26
C GLY A 432 -2.07 -1.97 3.27
N THR A 433 -0.96 -1.50 3.81
CA THR A 433 -0.56 -0.10 3.91
C THR A 433 0.95 0.08 3.75
N THR A 434 1.41 1.33 3.66
CA THR A 434 2.82 1.70 3.44
C THR A 434 3.40 1.03 2.20
N LEU A 435 2.57 0.95 1.20
CA LEU A 435 2.78 0.33 -0.09
C LEU A 435 2.89 1.43 -1.14
N PHE A 436 3.95 1.40 -1.94
CA PHE A 436 4.19 2.35 -3.03
C PHE A 436 4.44 1.58 -4.31
N ILE A 437 3.69 1.89 -5.37
CA ILE A 437 3.74 1.15 -6.62
C ILE A 437 3.75 2.11 -7.81
N ARG A 438 4.47 1.77 -8.88
CA ARG A 438 4.41 2.50 -10.14
C ARG A 438 2.98 2.46 -10.70
N ARG A 439 2.42 3.62 -11.02
CA ARG A 439 1.04 3.71 -11.47
C ARG A 439 0.77 2.93 -12.75
N ASP A 440 1.66 3.01 -13.73
CA ASP A 440 1.55 2.29 -15.01
C ASP A 440 1.47 0.77 -14.79
N VAL A 441 2.29 0.22 -13.88
CA VAL A 441 2.26 -1.20 -13.52
C VAL A 441 0.97 -1.56 -12.79
N LEU A 442 0.52 -0.72 -11.83
CA LEU A 442 -0.73 -0.95 -11.11
C LEU A 442 -1.94 -0.98 -12.06
N GLU A 443 -1.95 -0.10 -13.05
CA GLU A 443 -3.00 -0.06 -14.07
C GLU A 443 -2.93 -1.25 -15.03
N GLN A 444 -1.73 -1.69 -15.40
CA GLN A 444 -1.52 -2.91 -16.18
C GLN A 444 -2.06 -4.15 -15.46
N LEU A 445 -1.92 -4.19 -14.13
CA LEU A 445 -2.47 -5.25 -13.28
C LEU A 445 -4.00 -5.17 -13.15
N GLY A 446 -4.62 -4.06 -13.53
CA GLY A 446 -6.05 -3.79 -13.34
C GLY A 446 -6.39 -3.34 -11.91
N GLY A 447 -5.44 -2.78 -11.15
CA GLY A 447 -5.68 -2.34 -9.77
C GLY A 447 -5.74 -3.49 -8.77
N TRP A 448 -6.52 -3.32 -7.72
CA TRP A 448 -6.74 -4.31 -6.65
C TRP A 448 -7.99 -5.17 -6.93
N ASP A 449 -7.99 -6.45 -6.52
CA ASP A 449 -9.21 -7.26 -6.60
C ASP A 449 -10.23 -6.78 -5.56
N ALA A 450 -11.30 -6.14 -6.03
CA ALA A 450 -12.33 -5.52 -5.20
C ALA A 450 -13.04 -6.50 -4.25
N HIS A 451 -12.95 -7.78 -4.49
CA HIS A 451 -13.61 -8.84 -3.72
C HIS A 451 -12.67 -9.58 -2.76
N ASN A 452 -11.35 -9.35 -2.87
CA ASN A 452 -10.38 -10.02 -2.00
C ASN A 452 -10.20 -9.23 -0.70
N VAL A 453 -10.17 -9.97 0.42
CA VAL A 453 -9.97 -9.38 1.76
C VAL A 453 -8.49 -9.18 2.11
N THR A 454 -7.57 -9.70 1.30
CA THR A 454 -6.12 -9.41 1.30
C THR A 454 -5.69 -9.09 -0.13
N GLU A 455 -6.25 -8.03 -0.64
CA GLU A 455 -6.00 -7.47 -1.96
C GLU A 455 -4.53 -7.14 -2.20
N ASP A 456 -3.82 -6.86 -1.13
CA ASP A 456 -2.39 -6.57 -1.04
C ASP A 456 -1.53 -7.81 -1.32
N ALA A 457 -1.80 -8.93 -0.62
CA ALA A 457 -1.09 -10.19 -0.85
C ALA A 457 -1.34 -10.72 -2.27
N ASP A 458 -2.57 -10.59 -2.78
CA ASP A 458 -2.94 -10.91 -4.16
C ASP A 458 -2.17 -10.05 -5.16
N LEU A 459 -2.08 -8.74 -4.90
CA LEU A 459 -1.33 -7.80 -5.74
C LEU A 459 0.16 -8.19 -5.80
N GLY A 460 0.76 -8.59 -4.67
CA GLY A 460 2.14 -9.07 -4.62
C GLY A 460 2.39 -10.31 -5.49
N VAL A 461 1.44 -11.25 -5.52
CA VAL A 461 1.52 -12.41 -6.42
C VAL A 461 1.38 -11.99 -7.88
N ARG A 462 0.42 -11.11 -8.22
CA ARG A 462 0.21 -10.65 -9.60
C ARG A 462 1.39 -9.86 -10.14
N LEU A 463 2.07 -9.05 -9.31
CA LEU A 463 3.32 -8.38 -9.67
C LEU A 463 4.39 -9.37 -10.13
N CYS A 464 4.66 -10.39 -9.31
CA CYS A 464 5.66 -11.42 -9.64
C CYS A 464 5.28 -12.21 -10.89
N ARG A 465 3.99 -12.48 -11.14
CA ARG A 465 3.51 -13.18 -12.35
C ARG A 465 3.78 -12.42 -13.64
N LEU A 466 3.85 -11.10 -13.57
CA LEU A 466 4.24 -10.24 -14.70
C LEU A 466 5.74 -9.94 -14.77
N GLY A 467 6.55 -10.58 -13.90
CA GLY A 467 7.99 -10.40 -13.88
C GLY A 467 8.48 -9.17 -13.12
N TYR A 468 7.59 -8.48 -12.41
CA TYR A 468 7.96 -7.34 -11.60
C TYR A 468 8.48 -7.75 -10.22
N ARG A 469 9.32 -6.89 -9.65
CA ARG A 469 9.98 -7.08 -8.37
C ARG A 469 9.45 -6.09 -7.32
N THR A 470 9.35 -6.58 -6.09
CA THR A 470 9.06 -5.77 -4.90
C THR A 470 10.29 -5.70 -4.02
N GLU A 471 10.63 -4.52 -3.53
CA GLU A 471 11.68 -4.32 -2.53
C GLU A 471 11.11 -3.80 -1.21
N MET A 472 11.83 -4.11 -0.13
CA MET A 472 11.51 -3.61 1.20
C MET A 472 12.28 -2.32 1.46
N LEU A 473 11.54 -1.29 1.88
CA LEU A 473 12.10 0.02 2.20
C LEU A 473 12.40 0.11 3.70
N PRO A 474 13.55 0.66 4.11
CA PRO A 474 13.92 0.77 5.53
C PRO A 474 13.24 1.95 6.26
N THR A 475 12.05 2.33 5.84
CA THR A 475 11.21 3.34 6.50
C THR A 475 10.04 2.68 7.19
N THR A 476 9.52 3.30 8.24
CA THR A 476 8.50 2.71 9.10
C THR A 476 7.23 3.53 9.12
N THR A 477 6.10 2.85 9.09
CA THR A 477 4.79 3.41 9.45
C THR A 477 4.33 2.76 10.75
N TYR A 478 3.87 3.59 11.68
CA TYR A 478 3.41 3.14 13.00
C TYR A 478 1.89 3.10 13.04
N GLU A 479 1.36 1.99 13.56
CA GLU A 479 -0.06 1.68 13.69
C GLU A 479 -0.43 1.38 15.16
N GLU A 480 -1.69 1.06 15.44
CA GLU A 480 -2.18 0.59 16.73
C GLU A 480 -2.25 -0.95 16.77
N ALA A 481 -1.49 -1.58 17.68
CA ALA A 481 -1.62 -3.01 17.92
C ALA A 481 -2.92 -3.35 18.66
N ASN A 482 -3.65 -4.36 18.18
CA ASN A 482 -4.75 -4.92 18.93
C ASN A 482 -4.30 -5.46 20.29
N CYS A 483 -5.00 -5.04 21.34
CA CYS A 483 -4.69 -5.40 22.73
C CYS A 483 -5.66 -6.45 23.31
N ARG A 484 -6.76 -6.75 22.60
CA ARG A 484 -7.80 -7.67 23.04
C ARG A 484 -7.70 -8.99 22.28
N PRO A 485 -7.73 -10.16 22.95
CA PRO A 485 -7.58 -11.46 22.28
C PRO A 485 -8.56 -11.69 21.14
N TRP A 486 -9.85 -11.39 21.37
CA TRP A 486 -10.88 -11.62 20.36
C TRP A 486 -10.78 -10.67 19.17
N ALA A 487 -10.41 -9.39 19.37
CA ALA A 487 -10.16 -8.46 18.29
C ALA A 487 -8.96 -8.92 17.42
N TRP A 488 -7.91 -9.43 18.07
CA TRP A 488 -6.78 -10.03 17.38
C TRP A 488 -7.19 -11.28 16.57
N VAL A 489 -8.01 -12.18 17.15
CA VAL A 489 -8.52 -13.38 16.45
C VAL A 489 -9.33 -12.98 15.22
N LYS A 490 -10.21 -11.98 15.31
CA LYS A 490 -10.97 -11.46 14.17
C LYS A 490 -10.06 -10.91 13.07
N GLN A 491 -9.08 -10.10 13.42
CA GLN A 491 -8.12 -9.54 12.47
C GLN A 491 -7.31 -10.65 11.78
N ARG A 492 -6.78 -11.60 12.57
CA ARG A 492 -6.00 -12.73 12.06
C ARG A 492 -6.83 -13.68 11.19
N SER A 493 -8.08 -13.94 11.57
CA SER A 493 -9.03 -14.74 10.79
C SER A 493 -9.24 -14.15 9.40
N ARG A 494 -9.40 -12.81 9.30
CA ARG A 494 -9.52 -12.11 8.02
C ARG A 494 -8.29 -12.31 7.14
N TRP A 495 -7.07 -12.17 7.69
CA TRP A 495 -5.84 -12.37 6.94
C TRP A 495 -5.67 -13.81 6.45
N LEU A 496 -5.89 -14.79 7.33
CA LEU A 496 -5.80 -16.20 6.96
C LEU A 496 -6.83 -16.59 5.90
N LYS A 497 -8.07 -16.09 6.01
CA LYS A 497 -9.09 -16.26 4.97
C LYS A 497 -8.63 -15.69 3.63
N GLY A 498 -8.11 -14.46 3.63
CA GLY A 498 -7.60 -13.82 2.43
C GLY A 498 -6.44 -14.58 1.80
N PHE A 499 -5.51 -15.11 2.60
CA PHE A 499 -4.43 -15.97 2.10
C PHE A 499 -4.94 -17.26 1.47
N MET A 500 -5.95 -17.90 2.08
CA MET A 500 -6.62 -19.07 1.47
C MET A 500 -7.26 -18.69 0.13
N VAL A 501 -8.00 -17.59 0.07
CA VAL A 501 -8.66 -17.09 -1.14
C VAL A 501 -7.62 -16.80 -2.23
N THR A 502 -6.59 -16.04 -1.92
CA THR A 502 -5.52 -15.70 -2.85
C THR A 502 -4.84 -16.95 -3.39
N TYR A 503 -4.50 -17.88 -2.52
CA TYR A 503 -3.91 -19.15 -2.91
C TYR A 503 -4.81 -19.94 -3.87
N LEU A 504 -6.09 -20.13 -3.52
CA LEU A 504 -7.07 -20.86 -4.35
C LEU A 504 -7.26 -20.20 -5.72
N VAL A 505 -7.30 -18.87 -5.80
CA VAL A 505 -7.42 -18.14 -7.06
C VAL A 505 -6.22 -18.39 -7.96
N HIS A 506 -5.01 -18.25 -7.43
CA HIS A 506 -3.80 -18.40 -8.23
C HIS A 506 -3.50 -19.87 -8.58
N MET A 507 -3.91 -20.81 -7.73
CA MET A 507 -3.76 -22.26 -7.97
C MET A 507 -4.86 -22.86 -8.86
N ARG A 508 -5.79 -22.08 -9.42
CA ARG A 508 -6.74 -22.57 -10.45
C ARG A 508 -6.03 -23.16 -11.68
N ARG A 509 -4.84 -22.63 -12.01
CA ARG A 509 -4.02 -23.08 -13.14
C ARG A 509 -2.55 -23.22 -12.70
N PRO A 510 -2.20 -24.26 -11.90
CA PRO A 510 -0.90 -24.36 -11.24
C PRO A 510 0.27 -24.47 -12.22
N VAL A 511 0.09 -25.14 -13.35
CA VAL A 511 1.12 -25.25 -14.39
C VAL A 511 1.43 -23.91 -15.05
N VAL A 512 0.39 -23.12 -15.33
CA VAL A 512 0.56 -21.77 -15.88
C VAL A 512 1.25 -20.86 -14.87
N LEU A 513 0.83 -20.93 -13.60
CA LEU A 513 1.46 -20.21 -12.51
C LEU A 513 2.94 -20.54 -12.37
N ALA A 514 3.29 -21.83 -12.36
CA ALA A 514 4.67 -22.29 -12.27
C ALA A 514 5.54 -21.81 -13.45
N ARG A 515 4.98 -21.79 -14.67
CA ARG A 515 5.69 -21.26 -15.86
C ARG A 515 5.91 -19.75 -15.78
N GLN A 516 4.94 -18.98 -15.27
CA GLN A 516 5.04 -17.51 -15.13
C GLN A 516 6.02 -17.12 -14.03
N LEU A 517 5.96 -17.77 -12.87
CA LEU A 517 6.82 -17.46 -11.73
C LEU A 517 8.23 -18.09 -11.85
N GLY A 518 8.36 -19.19 -12.60
CA GLY A 518 9.52 -20.06 -12.48
C GLY A 518 9.51 -20.88 -11.18
N TRP A 519 10.32 -21.93 -11.10
CA TRP A 519 10.28 -22.91 -10.01
C TRP A 519 10.60 -22.30 -8.63
N ARG A 520 11.55 -21.34 -8.55
CA ARG A 520 11.96 -20.72 -7.28
C ARG A 520 10.84 -19.90 -6.62
N GLN A 521 10.23 -19.00 -7.38
CA GLN A 521 9.12 -18.17 -6.88
C GLN A 521 7.88 -19.02 -6.64
N PHE A 522 7.63 -20.02 -7.47
CA PHE A 522 6.53 -20.96 -7.28
C PHE A 522 6.66 -21.73 -5.96
N LEU A 523 7.85 -22.30 -5.67
CA LEU A 523 8.12 -22.96 -4.37
C LEU A 523 8.05 -21.97 -3.20
N GLY A 524 8.56 -20.75 -3.36
CA GLY A 524 8.42 -19.69 -2.37
C GLY A 524 6.97 -19.35 -2.06
N LEU A 525 6.11 -19.31 -3.09
CA LEU A 525 4.67 -19.12 -2.95
C LEU A 525 4.02 -20.27 -2.16
N GLN A 526 4.36 -21.55 -2.50
CA GLN A 526 3.88 -22.69 -1.75
C GLN A 526 4.33 -22.61 -0.28
N ALA A 527 5.61 -22.34 -0.04
CA ALA A 527 6.16 -22.23 1.30
C ALA A 527 5.50 -21.13 2.14
N PHE A 528 5.17 -20.00 1.52
CA PHE A 528 4.47 -18.92 2.21
C PHE A 528 3.00 -19.27 2.51
N PHE A 529 2.19 -19.55 1.49
CA PHE A 529 0.74 -19.72 1.69
C PHE A 529 0.39 -21.01 2.42
N LEU A 530 0.92 -22.17 1.96
CA LEU A 530 0.67 -23.44 2.64
C LEU A 530 1.32 -23.46 4.02
N GLY A 531 2.53 -22.92 4.17
CA GLY A 531 3.20 -22.85 5.45
C GLY A 531 2.47 -21.97 6.45
N THR A 532 2.03 -20.77 6.05
CA THR A 532 1.32 -19.84 6.94
C THR A 532 -0.04 -20.36 7.37
N VAL A 533 -0.82 -20.92 6.44
CA VAL A 533 -2.14 -21.48 6.76
C VAL A 533 -2.00 -22.83 7.47
N GLY A 534 -1.13 -23.71 6.96
CA GLY A 534 -0.98 -25.08 7.44
C GLY A 534 -0.48 -25.18 8.87
N GLN A 535 0.47 -24.30 9.26
CA GLN A 535 0.99 -24.30 10.64
C GLN A 535 -0.09 -24.03 11.70
N PHE A 536 -1.16 -23.26 11.37
CA PHE A 536 -2.27 -23.01 12.27
C PHE A 536 -3.39 -24.06 12.10
N LEU A 537 -3.72 -24.42 10.87
CA LEU A 537 -4.82 -25.37 10.58
C LEU A 537 -4.51 -26.76 11.12
N LEU A 538 -3.26 -27.19 10.99
CA LEU A 538 -2.79 -28.51 11.39
C LEU A 538 -2.04 -28.50 12.74
N ALA A 539 -2.04 -27.36 13.46
CA ALA A 539 -1.40 -27.24 14.76
C ALA A 539 -1.85 -28.31 15.78
N PRO A 540 -3.14 -28.70 15.87
CA PRO A 540 -3.54 -29.78 16.78
C PRO A 540 -2.79 -31.10 16.51
N CYS A 541 -2.51 -31.43 15.24
CA CYS A 541 -1.69 -32.59 14.88
C CYS A 541 -0.22 -32.39 15.30
N LEU A 542 0.32 -31.18 15.12
CA LEU A 542 1.69 -30.86 15.53
C LEU A 542 1.86 -30.91 17.04
N TRP A 543 0.89 -30.48 17.81
CA TRP A 543 0.97 -30.50 19.28
C TRP A 543 1.03 -31.91 19.85
N THR A 544 0.53 -32.93 19.16
CA THR A 544 0.64 -34.31 19.61
C THR A 544 2.09 -34.82 19.68
N PHE A 545 3.01 -34.23 18.90
CA PHE A 545 4.44 -34.55 18.96
C PHE A 545 5.11 -34.10 20.28
N TRP A 546 4.52 -33.16 21.03
CA TRP A 546 4.98 -32.81 22.35
C TRP A 546 4.81 -33.95 23.36
N LEU A 547 3.89 -34.92 23.11
CA LEU A 547 3.73 -36.11 23.92
C LEU A 547 5.05 -36.90 24.02
N ILE A 548 5.84 -36.92 22.93
CA ILE A 548 7.14 -37.60 22.89
C ILE A 548 8.11 -36.99 23.87
N THR A 549 8.13 -35.67 23.98
CA THR A 549 9.02 -34.95 24.92
C THR A 549 8.62 -35.17 26.38
N LEU A 550 7.36 -35.61 26.60
CA LEU A 550 6.83 -35.98 27.92
C LEU A 550 6.98 -37.49 28.20
N GLY A 551 7.60 -38.26 27.28
CA GLY A 551 7.84 -39.68 27.45
C GLY A 551 6.67 -40.59 27.02
N PHE A 552 5.66 -40.06 26.34
CA PHE A 552 4.53 -40.88 25.80
C PHE A 552 4.78 -41.30 24.35
N ASP A 553 4.28 -42.48 23.98
CA ASP A 553 4.29 -42.91 22.59
C ASP A 553 3.34 -42.08 21.72
N HIS A 554 3.81 -41.72 20.54
CA HIS A 554 2.97 -40.97 19.60
C HIS A 554 2.02 -41.96 18.86
N PRO A 555 0.74 -41.60 18.63
CA PRO A 555 -0.24 -42.46 17.98
C PRO A 555 0.13 -42.96 16.57
N SER A 556 1.00 -42.26 15.87
CA SER A 556 1.51 -42.65 14.52
C SER A 556 2.73 -43.55 14.58
N THR A 557 3.34 -43.81 15.75
CA THR A 557 4.55 -44.65 15.86
C THR A 557 4.45 -46.02 15.20
N PRO A 558 3.30 -46.74 15.27
CA PRO A 558 3.18 -48.04 14.62
C PRO A 558 3.22 -48.00 13.08
N LEU A 559 2.96 -46.85 12.47
CA LEU A 559 2.85 -46.67 11.02
C LEU A 559 4.07 -45.95 10.41
N LEU A 560 4.96 -45.44 11.25
CA LEU A 560 6.13 -44.67 10.82
C LEU A 560 7.43 -45.46 11.04
N PRO A 561 8.48 -45.19 10.24
CA PRO A 561 9.81 -45.73 10.50
C PRO A 561 10.31 -45.40 11.91
N ALA A 562 11.11 -46.28 12.47
CA ALA A 562 11.75 -46.05 13.78
C ALA A 562 12.52 -44.72 13.76
N GLY A 563 12.27 -43.87 14.75
CA GLY A 563 12.91 -42.56 14.87
C GLY A 563 12.17 -41.40 14.18
N ALA A 564 11.22 -41.62 13.27
CA ALA A 564 10.48 -40.55 12.59
C ALA A 564 9.73 -39.60 13.56
N PRO A 565 9.05 -40.09 14.62
CA PRO A 565 8.40 -39.22 15.59
C PRO A 565 9.40 -38.31 16.35
N TYR A 566 10.60 -38.84 16.67
CA TYR A 566 11.66 -38.02 17.32
C TYR A 566 12.21 -36.96 16.40
N LEU A 567 12.35 -37.25 15.10
CA LEU A 567 12.74 -36.26 14.09
C LEU A 567 11.68 -35.16 13.99
N ALA A 568 10.41 -35.52 14.01
CA ALA A 568 9.30 -34.56 14.02
C ALA A 568 9.34 -33.63 15.24
N ALA A 569 9.55 -34.20 16.44
CA ALA A 569 9.72 -33.42 17.67
C ALA A 569 10.95 -32.49 17.59
N ALA A 570 12.07 -32.97 17.02
CA ALA A 570 13.27 -32.15 16.82
C ALA A 570 13.01 -30.95 15.87
N VAL A 571 12.22 -31.16 14.78
CA VAL A 571 11.81 -30.09 13.86
C VAL A 571 10.95 -29.04 14.59
N LEU A 572 10.04 -29.44 15.46
CA LEU A 572 9.24 -28.52 16.27
C LEU A 572 10.10 -27.69 17.22
N VAL A 573 11.03 -28.35 17.96
CA VAL A 573 11.95 -27.64 18.86
C VAL A 573 12.81 -26.65 18.06
N PHE A 574 13.34 -27.07 16.91
CA PHE A 574 14.12 -26.19 16.04
C PHE A 574 13.30 -24.99 15.55
N PHE A 575 12.03 -25.20 15.18
CA PHE A 575 11.14 -24.11 14.76
C PHE A 575 10.94 -23.06 15.87
N GLU A 576 10.72 -23.50 17.12
CA GLU A 576 10.57 -22.61 18.26
C GLU A 576 11.87 -21.83 18.55
N LEU A 577 13.02 -22.50 18.54
CA LEU A 577 14.33 -21.85 18.76
C LEU A 577 14.65 -20.84 17.64
N LEU A 578 14.32 -21.16 16.39
CA LEU A 578 14.45 -20.24 15.26
C LEU A 578 13.54 -19.03 15.46
N GLY A 579 12.28 -19.24 15.87
CA GLY A 579 11.33 -18.17 16.16
C GLY A 579 11.83 -17.23 17.26
N ILE A 580 12.35 -17.77 18.35
CA ILE A 580 12.96 -17.00 19.45
C ILE A 580 14.16 -16.20 18.92
N THR A 581 15.05 -16.81 18.13
CA THR A 581 16.25 -16.17 17.58
C THR A 581 15.90 -15.02 16.66
N ILE A 582 14.93 -15.22 15.76
CA ILE A 582 14.41 -14.17 14.87
C ILE A 582 13.77 -13.05 15.69
N GLY A 583 12.94 -13.39 16.70
CA GLY A 583 12.29 -12.42 17.58
C GLY A 583 13.27 -11.55 18.37
N ILE A 584 14.32 -12.15 18.94
CA ILE A 584 15.40 -11.41 19.62
C ILE A 584 16.08 -10.46 18.62
N THR A 585 16.45 -10.97 17.43
CA THR A 585 17.08 -10.16 16.39
C THR A 585 16.20 -8.99 15.97
N ALA A 586 14.89 -9.22 15.84
CA ALA A 586 13.90 -8.22 15.49
C ALA A 586 13.71 -7.15 16.58
N ALA A 587 13.70 -7.55 17.87
CA ALA A 587 13.64 -6.64 18.99
C ALA A 587 14.85 -5.67 18.99
N PHE A 588 16.04 -6.17 18.66
CA PHE A 588 17.23 -5.31 18.49
C PHE A 588 17.14 -4.43 17.22
N ALA A 589 16.63 -4.97 16.12
CA ALA A 589 16.47 -4.22 14.87
C ALA A 589 15.42 -3.10 14.96
N SER A 590 14.39 -3.26 15.82
CA SER A 590 13.36 -2.23 16.06
C SER A 590 13.78 -1.18 17.10
N GLY A 591 15.01 -1.27 17.66
CA GLY A 591 15.48 -0.40 18.75
C GLY A 591 14.84 -0.68 20.11
N ARG A 592 13.93 -1.65 20.23
CA ARG A 592 13.17 -1.98 21.45
C ARG A 592 13.72 -3.25 22.11
N ARG A 593 14.99 -3.21 22.57
CA ARG A 593 15.73 -4.36 23.12
C ARG A 593 15.00 -5.08 24.24
N TRP A 594 14.23 -4.35 25.08
CA TRP A 594 13.45 -4.91 26.17
C TRP A 594 12.39 -5.94 25.73
N LEU A 595 11.89 -5.84 24.48
CA LEU A 595 10.95 -6.82 23.93
C LEU A 595 11.59 -8.20 23.73
N ALA A 596 12.91 -8.32 23.65
CA ALA A 596 13.60 -9.60 23.54
C ALA A 596 13.25 -10.57 24.68
N LEU A 597 12.99 -10.07 25.89
CA LEU A 597 12.57 -10.87 27.04
C LEU A 597 11.20 -11.56 26.84
N TRP A 598 10.38 -11.04 25.94
CA TRP A 598 9.04 -11.58 25.65
C TRP A 598 9.02 -12.60 24.52
N THR A 599 10.14 -12.81 23.82
CA THR A 599 10.20 -13.76 22.69
C THR A 599 9.85 -15.20 23.08
N PRO A 600 10.25 -15.75 24.25
CA PRO A 600 9.83 -17.09 24.63
C PRO A 600 8.32 -17.22 24.85
N SER A 601 7.63 -16.13 25.23
CA SER A 601 6.18 -16.16 25.44
C SER A 601 5.37 -16.23 24.13
N MET A 602 6.03 -16.10 22.97
CA MET A 602 5.38 -16.27 21.67
C MET A 602 4.78 -17.66 21.48
N ILE A 603 5.32 -18.67 22.16
CA ILE A 603 4.76 -20.04 22.16
C ILE A 603 3.32 -20.09 22.70
N LEU A 604 2.97 -19.20 23.63
CA LEU A 604 1.62 -19.06 24.19
C LEU A 604 0.73 -18.13 23.35
N TYR A 605 1.33 -17.29 22.53
CA TYR A 605 0.62 -16.34 21.68
C TYR A 605 0.09 -17.00 20.39
N PHE A 606 0.90 -17.82 19.73
CA PHE A 606 0.53 -18.44 18.45
C PHE A 606 -0.67 -19.42 18.52
N PRO A 607 -0.99 -20.12 19.59
CA PRO A 607 -2.20 -20.93 19.70
C PRO A 607 -3.51 -20.18 19.43
N MET A 608 -3.58 -18.85 19.68
CA MET A 608 -4.73 -18.05 19.27
C MET A 608 -4.95 -18.05 17.75
N GLY A 609 -3.88 -18.26 16.96
CA GLY A 609 -3.96 -18.39 15.50
C GLY A 609 -4.74 -19.63 15.05
N VAL A 610 -4.80 -20.68 15.89
CA VAL A 610 -5.60 -21.88 15.62
C VAL A 610 -7.10 -21.52 15.63
N ILE A 611 -7.55 -20.76 16.61
CA ILE A 611 -8.93 -20.27 16.66
C ILE A 611 -9.23 -19.41 15.43
N ALA A 612 -8.28 -18.55 15.07
CA ALA A 612 -8.42 -17.66 13.92
C ALA A 612 -8.53 -18.43 12.59
N VAL A 613 -7.74 -19.49 12.39
CA VAL A 613 -7.77 -20.25 11.13
C VAL A 613 -9.05 -21.07 10.96
N TYR A 614 -9.57 -21.67 12.05
CA TYR A 614 -10.85 -22.39 11.97
C TYR A 614 -12.03 -21.43 11.74
N LYS A 615 -12.02 -20.25 12.36
CA LYS A 615 -12.96 -19.18 12.04
C LYS A 615 -12.84 -18.75 10.56
N ALA A 616 -11.61 -18.60 10.06
CA ALA A 616 -11.35 -18.25 8.67
C ALA A 616 -11.87 -19.33 7.69
N LEU A 617 -11.66 -20.60 8.01
CA LEU A 617 -12.15 -21.73 7.21
C LEU A 617 -13.68 -21.79 7.17
N TYR A 618 -14.33 -21.61 8.33
CA TYR A 618 -15.79 -21.50 8.41
C TYR A 618 -16.31 -20.36 7.54
N GLU A 619 -15.72 -19.17 7.66
CA GLU A 619 -16.12 -18.01 6.85
C GLU A 619 -15.84 -18.21 5.37
N LEU A 620 -14.73 -18.87 5.00
CA LEU A 620 -14.40 -19.17 3.60
C LEU A 620 -15.49 -20.04 2.96
N ILE A 621 -15.98 -21.04 3.68
CA ILE A 621 -17.00 -21.98 3.17
C ILE A 621 -18.37 -21.31 3.09
N PHE A 622 -18.83 -20.68 4.18
CA PHE A 622 -20.22 -20.21 4.31
C PHE A 622 -20.42 -18.72 4.01
N LYS A 623 -19.37 -17.89 4.14
CA LYS A 623 -19.44 -16.42 3.98
C LYS A 623 -18.17 -15.87 3.33
N PRO A 624 -17.81 -16.28 2.09
CA PRO A 624 -16.50 -15.97 1.49
C PRO A 624 -16.19 -14.47 1.40
N PHE A 625 -17.20 -13.62 1.17
CA PHE A 625 -17.04 -12.17 1.02
C PHE A 625 -17.33 -11.39 2.32
N PHE A 626 -17.56 -12.07 3.45
CA PHE A 626 -17.79 -11.37 4.71
C PHE A 626 -16.54 -10.66 5.20
N TRP A 627 -16.68 -9.38 5.51
CA TRP A 627 -15.61 -8.54 6.07
C TRP A 627 -15.87 -8.24 7.54
N ASP A 628 -15.09 -8.80 8.43
CA ASP A 628 -15.13 -8.52 9.87
C ASP A 628 -14.27 -7.27 10.16
N LYS A 629 -14.90 -6.07 10.18
CA LYS A 629 -14.18 -4.80 10.38
C LYS A 629 -13.51 -4.80 11.76
N THR A 630 -12.23 -4.44 11.80
CA THR A 630 -11.49 -4.21 13.05
C THR A 630 -11.82 -2.81 13.58
N ALA A 631 -12.14 -2.69 14.86
CA ALA A 631 -12.31 -1.39 15.51
C ALA A 631 -10.94 -0.87 15.95
N HIS A 632 -10.56 0.32 15.50
CA HIS A 632 -9.35 1.05 15.88
C HIS A 632 -9.66 2.13 16.91
N GLY A 633 -8.64 2.77 17.53
CA GLY A 633 -8.81 3.85 18.50
C GLY A 633 -9.23 3.38 19.90
N GLN A 634 -8.98 2.12 20.27
CA GLN A 634 -9.34 1.56 21.57
C GLN A 634 -8.27 1.74 22.65
N SER A 635 -7.07 2.20 22.31
CA SER A 635 -6.04 2.53 23.30
C SER A 635 -6.35 3.90 23.90
N GLN A 636 -6.88 3.89 25.11
CA GLN A 636 -6.98 5.10 25.93
C GLN A 636 -5.57 5.60 26.27
N LYS A 637 -5.16 6.71 25.68
CA LYS A 637 -3.93 7.50 25.79
C LYS A 637 -2.95 7.28 24.64
N GLN A 638 -2.90 8.25 23.74
CA GLN A 638 -1.69 8.49 22.96
C GLN A 638 -0.53 8.69 23.94
N PRO A 639 0.56 7.93 23.88
CA PRO A 639 1.71 8.19 24.69
C PRO A 639 2.32 9.54 24.29
N LYS A 640 2.57 10.40 25.28
CA LYS A 640 3.40 11.61 25.16
C LYS A 640 4.89 11.29 24.93
N THR A 641 5.22 10.08 24.53
CA THR A 641 6.61 9.64 24.38
C THR A 641 7.09 10.00 22.99
N PRO A 642 8.16 10.79 22.83
CA PRO A 642 8.78 11.00 21.54
C PRO A 642 9.25 9.65 20.99
N LEU A 643 9.01 9.43 19.68
CA LEU A 643 9.54 8.29 18.95
C LEU A 643 11.05 8.15 19.23
N PRO A 644 11.59 6.95 19.43
CA PRO A 644 13.02 6.79 19.64
C PRO A 644 13.76 7.41 18.45
N ARG A 645 14.63 8.38 18.73
CA ARG A 645 15.58 8.90 17.75
C ARG A 645 16.54 7.76 17.40
N THR A 646 16.53 7.32 16.16
CA THR A 646 17.50 6.38 15.58
C THR A 646 18.88 6.99 15.52
#